data_f385327b9483e4fbe919207bf25c1b0e
#
_entry.id   f385327b9483e4fbe919207bf25c1b0e
#
_cell.length_a   1.000
_cell.length_b   1.000
_cell.length_c   1.000
_cell.angle_alpha   90.00
_cell.angle_beta   90.00
_cell.angle_gamma   90.00
#
_symmetry.space_group_name_H-M   'P 1'
#
loop_
_entity.id
_entity.type
_entity.pdbx_description
1 polymer ?
#
loop_
_entity_poly.entity_id
_entity_poly.type
_entity_poly.pdbx_seq_one_letter_code
_entity_poly.pdbx_strand_id
1 'polypeptide(L)'
;MTTRTREWLRSFLRLGARAEQDGIPAVDIERQEDTVLRAMDMLDDRPGILLADEVGMGKTYEALGIAAVTRYLRPRSRIVIVTPGPDLNSKWYAEFSRFREMFDFGDNVAPARHLSEFLEKVRNHPVVVAPVTMFQSGRGSGAQSYLLSLYFHWKQLHGHTANAIMARFRDGDQERVDVRTAMFLGAFTLADVEPHLARAFRQGRSSGAAGLDDLYEKGGLSAFENMRAVHNALYRARFVLTGRLMPMIDLLIVDEAHKLKNPGSLRTRAMQEVFSRRFRKTLFLTATPFQLDVTELREIFSLFARAKGAPDDLAQQVEGFLANIDEYKRTYEEFQRTWSSLDPIVAVRFREAYDRDPAAAKQLDDPGIAVIFRHIESLRELKNSSIEPGFRQWMIRSLREDKRTYRRHLPRDIRAAGVEFLPFLIYERFIAELFRRKRQTHKAAVEINMVSSYAAANQGTILAEDDGIPIEAEAYRVLLRQILGEMESGPQEHPKLRDALSDALDAADRGEKTLIFCSRIATLEQLRRKLDSIWECRILERWRKVYPDAQADEIFDTREEDETRQRGRQSLLQARFRKSQDVLYLALREFHCRTVVTAADWACERLEEIIRRANILLQTLRVGKTSAEGIDYQVAKRCVEHAASVLWLEEHPETQPSETLQNLCNPDYLRFGLDLDEDDYEHDSAGDEQPRWEISERVARIVLGDRGSLWESMAGLLEKLPPDLRVRLVEQLARYLTYKQVSFLADLLSEALAAGLSVEPVESAALLEFMPKFWKTPCGQSWMNQLRAFLEYFVERDATQQTEILDGPIKRGDFARHTRDGESRERLREAFNTPLYPMILIANEVMQEGLDLHKHCRRIVHHDLVWNPAQIEQRIGRIDRLGSLTNRLRKNDATVTLDVLYPIIRGTIDERLFRVVKSREKWLEFLLGAPPNFTDYNFTEDPPISLPDRLGSELAIHLGPKKRAK
;
A
#
# COMPACT_ATOMS: atom_id res chain seq x y z
N MET A 1 43.06 11.60 -1.06
CA MET A 1 41.85 10.78 -0.99
C MET A 1 41.90 9.79 -2.11
N THR A 2 41.80 8.50 -1.83
CA THR A 2 41.72 7.45 -2.87
C THR A 2 40.45 7.67 -3.69
N THR A 3 40.57 7.80 -5.00
CA THR A 3 39.43 7.98 -5.90
C THR A 3 38.55 6.76 -5.79
N ARG A 4 37.32 6.92 -5.31
CA ARG A 4 36.34 5.83 -5.20
C ARG A 4 35.87 5.42 -6.60
N THR A 5 36.18 4.20 -7.01
CA THR A 5 35.80 3.62 -8.30
C THR A 5 34.71 2.57 -8.14
N ARG A 6 34.04 2.16 -9.22
CA ARG A 6 33.11 1.03 -9.20
C ARG A 6 33.81 -0.27 -8.80
N GLU A 7 35.05 -0.50 -9.26
CA GLU A 7 35.82 -1.67 -8.89
C GLU A 7 36.07 -1.71 -7.36
N TRP A 8 36.45 -0.57 -6.80
CA TRP A 8 36.59 -0.46 -5.35
C TRP A 8 35.27 -0.77 -4.63
N LEU A 9 34.13 -0.25 -5.12
CA LEU A 9 32.82 -0.53 -4.54
C LEU A 9 32.48 -2.02 -4.61
N ARG A 10 32.67 -2.62 -5.78
CA ARG A 10 32.38 -4.04 -6.05
C ARG A 10 33.24 -5.00 -5.27
N SER A 11 34.39 -4.57 -4.73
CA SER A 11 35.27 -5.39 -3.90
C SER A 11 34.62 -5.84 -2.59
N PHE A 12 33.61 -5.12 -2.09
CA PHE A 12 32.93 -5.46 -0.84
C PHE A 12 31.39 -5.32 -0.91
N LEU A 13 30.83 -4.67 -1.92
CA LEU A 13 29.39 -4.46 -2.11
C LEU A 13 28.98 -4.93 -3.51
N ARG A 14 28.06 -5.91 -3.61
CA ARG A 14 27.60 -6.52 -4.86
C ARG A 14 26.14 -6.18 -5.12
N LEU A 15 25.80 -4.94 -5.49
CA LEU A 15 24.42 -4.52 -5.76
C LEU A 15 23.69 -5.38 -6.80
N GLY A 16 24.43 -5.99 -7.73
CA GLY A 16 23.90 -6.88 -8.77
C GLY A 16 23.72 -8.34 -8.38
N ALA A 17 23.97 -8.75 -7.11
CA ALA A 17 23.94 -10.16 -6.71
C ALA A 17 22.61 -10.88 -7.02
N ARG A 18 21.50 -10.16 -7.04
CA ARG A 18 20.16 -10.70 -7.35
C ARG A 18 19.57 -10.15 -8.66
N ALA A 19 20.38 -9.50 -9.49
CA ALA A 19 19.88 -8.79 -10.67
C ALA A 19 19.14 -9.71 -11.65
N GLU A 20 19.60 -10.93 -11.87
CA GLU A 20 18.96 -11.91 -12.75
C GLU A 20 17.62 -12.39 -12.17
N GLN A 21 17.57 -12.70 -10.87
CA GLN A 21 16.35 -13.16 -10.19
C GLN A 21 15.27 -12.09 -10.15
N ASP A 22 15.66 -10.84 -9.89
CA ASP A 22 14.75 -9.72 -9.81
C ASP A 22 14.46 -9.06 -11.17
N GLY A 23 15.11 -9.54 -12.24
CA GLY A 23 14.93 -9.03 -13.61
C GLY A 23 15.44 -7.60 -13.82
N ILE A 24 16.47 -7.18 -13.05
CA ILE A 24 17.02 -5.83 -13.09
C ILE A 24 18.10 -5.73 -14.18
N PRO A 25 18.00 -4.78 -15.12
CA PRO A 25 19.02 -4.58 -16.15
C PRO A 25 20.39 -4.17 -15.57
N ALA A 26 21.49 -4.62 -16.19
CA ALA A 26 22.86 -4.26 -15.77
C ALA A 26 23.10 -2.75 -15.74
N VAL A 27 22.49 -1.99 -16.66
CA VAL A 27 22.58 -0.52 -16.71
C VAL A 27 22.00 0.13 -15.47
N ASP A 28 20.93 -0.43 -14.90
CA ASP A 28 20.36 0.07 -13.65
C ASP A 28 21.25 -0.21 -12.44
N ILE A 29 21.93 -1.36 -12.40
CA ILE A 29 22.92 -1.67 -11.37
C ILE A 29 24.08 -0.69 -11.44
N GLU A 30 24.64 -0.44 -12.62
CA GLU A 30 25.72 0.53 -12.82
C GLU A 30 25.31 1.94 -12.38
N ARG A 31 24.08 2.34 -12.68
CA ARG A 31 23.52 3.62 -12.25
C ARG A 31 23.41 3.70 -10.71
N GLN A 32 22.94 2.64 -10.06
CA GLN A 32 22.86 2.58 -8.60
C GLN A 32 24.25 2.66 -7.96
N GLU A 33 25.26 1.96 -8.52
CA GLU A 33 26.65 2.05 -8.08
C GLU A 33 27.18 3.48 -8.20
N ASP A 34 26.96 4.16 -9.33
CA ASP A 34 27.37 5.55 -9.53
C ASP A 34 26.66 6.50 -8.58
N THR A 35 25.39 6.25 -8.28
CA THR A 35 24.61 7.02 -7.31
C THR A 35 25.21 6.87 -5.91
N VAL A 36 25.53 5.64 -5.47
CA VAL A 36 26.18 5.39 -4.17
C VAL A 36 27.53 6.09 -4.08
N LEU A 37 28.37 5.97 -5.10
CA LEU A 37 29.69 6.61 -5.13
C LEU A 37 29.59 8.13 -5.05
N ARG A 38 28.71 8.74 -5.86
CA ARG A 38 28.48 10.19 -5.87
C ARG A 38 27.92 10.66 -4.52
N ALA A 39 26.98 9.93 -3.95
CA ALA A 39 26.41 10.25 -2.65
C ALA A 39 27.49 10.29 -1.55
N MET A 40 28.40 9.34 -1.57
CA MET A 40 29.53 9.30 -0.62
C MET A 40 30.48 10.48 -0.80
N ASP A 41 30.81 10.84 -2.05
CA ASP A 41 31.67 12.02 -2.33
C ASP A 41 30.98 13.31 -1.83
N MET A 42 29.68 13.48 -2.08
CA MET A 42 28.94 14.65 -1.59
C MET A 42 28.84 14.67 -0.05
N LEU A 43 28.64 13.53 0.59
CA LEU A 43 28.57 13.44 2.05
C LEU A 43 29.92 13.68 2.74
N ASP A 44 31.06 13.56 2.05
CA ASP A 44 32.34 13.96 2.63
C ASP A 44 32.35 15.46 2.92
N ASP A 45 31.88 16.31 2.02
CA ASP A 45 31.92 17.75 2.10
C ASP A 45 30.64 18.39 2.69
N ARG A 46 29.50 17.71 2.61
CA ARG A 46 28.17 18.25 2.98
C ARG A 46 27.58 17.55 4.20
N PRO A 47 26.77 18.26 5.00
CA PRO A 47 26.11 17.70 6.19
C PRO A 47 24.91 16.79 5.79
N GLY A 48 24.40 16.93 4.58
CA GLY A 48 23.28 16.13 4.09
C GLY A 48 23.10 16.23 2.60
N ILE A 49 22.45 15.22 2.04
CA ILE A 49 22.05 15.14 0.64
C ILE A 49 20.62 14.60 0.50
N LEU A 50 19.99 14.93 -0.63
CA LEU A 50 18.67 14.46 -1.03
C LEU A 50 18.82 13.50 -2.21
N LEU A 51 18.45 12.25 -2.02
CA LEU A 51 18.33 11.26 -3.07
C LEU A 51 16.89 11.29 -3.61
N ALA A 52 16.74 11.88 -4.80
CA ALA A 52 15.46 12.22 -5.39
C ALA A 52 15.17 11.45 -6.68
N ASP A 53 15.74 10.26 -6.83
CA ASP A 53 15.51 9.37 -7.97
C ASP A 53 14.01 9.09 -8.15
N GLU A 54 13.56 8.89 -9.39
CA GLU A 54 12.16 8.61 -9.67
C GLU A 54 11.64 7.38 -8.93
N VAL A 55 10.31 7.27 -8.84
CA VAL A 55 9.67 6.11 -8.22
C VAL A 55 10.07 4.82 -8.94
N GLY A 56 10.35 3.77 -8.19
CA GLY A 56 10.66 2.46 -8.75
C GLY A 56 12.11 2.23 -9.18
N MET A 57 13.02 3.21 -8.99
CA MET A 57 14.43 3.10 -9.40
C MET A 57 15.38 2.46 -8.39
N GLY A 58 14.86 2.02 -7.23
CA GLY A 58 15.64 1.28 -6.24
C GLY A 58 16.33 2.13 -5.17
N LYS A 59 15.79 3.31 -4.83
CA LYS A 59 16.33 4.20 -3.77
C LYS A 59 16.64 3.50 -2.46
N THR A 60 15.86 2.51 -2.07
CA THR A 60 16.10 1.71 -0.86
C THR A 60 17.44 0.99 -0.94
N TYR A 61 17.75 0.37 -2.09
CA TYR A 61 19.02 -0.34 -2.31
C TYR A 61 20.21 0.62 -2.42
N GLU A 62 20.00 1.79 -3.01
CA GLU A 62 21.02 2.85 -3.03
C GLU A 62 21.32 3.36 -1.60
N ALA A 63 20.29 3.56 -0.78
CA ALA A 63 20.45 3.96 0.61
C ALA A 63 21.13 2.88 1.46
N LEU A 64 20.77 1.61 1.27
CA LEU A 64 21.45 0.47 1.89
C LEU A 64 22.91 0.37 1.42
N GLY A 65 23.19 0.66 0.16
CA GLY A 65 24.54 0.74 -0.38
C GLY A 65 25.38 1.84 0.29
N ILE A 66 24.81 3.04 0.48
CA ILE A 66 25.46 4.15 1.21
C ILE A 66 25.68 3.76 2.68
N ALA A 67 24.72 3.08 3.30
CA ALA A 67 24.87 2.55 4.66
C ALA A 67 25.99 1.50 4.74
N ALA A 68 26.08 0.59 3.77
CA ALA A 68 27.12 -0.43 3.67
C ALA A 68 28.51 0.21 3.51
N VAL A 69 28.68 1.18 2.61
CA VAL A 69 29.93 1.94 2.46
C VAL A 69 30.30 2.65 3.76
N THR A 70 29.33 3.27 4.43
CA THR A 70 29.57 3.95 5.72
C THR A 70 30.06 2.96 6.78
N ARG A 71 29.48 1.76 6.85
CA ARG A 71 29.88 0.69 7.77
C ARG A 71 31.26 0.11 7.39
N TYR A 72 31.51 -0.10 6.10
CA TYR A 72 32.81 -0.57 5.60
C TYR A 72 33.94 0.37 5.97
N LEU A 73 33.77 1.67 5.73
CA LEU A 73 34.77 2.69 6.06
C LEU A 73 34.91 2.92 7.56
N ARG A 74 33.83 2.78 8.31
CA ARG A 74 33.82 3.01 9.78
C ARG A 74 32.99 1.89 10.44
N PRO A 75 33.62 0.76 10.77
CA PRO A 75 32.92 -0.41 11.34
C PRO A 75 32.14 -0.14 12.64
N ARG A 76 32.47 0.92 13.38
CA ARG A 76 31.75 1.34 14.60
C ARG A 76 30.71 2.42 14.37
N SER A 77 30.43 2.80 13.12
CA SER A 77 29.44 3.83 12.80
C SER A 77 28.03 3.40 13.20
N ARG A 78 27.25 4.36 13.70
CA ARG A 78 25.82 4.20 14.00
C ARG A 78 24.98 4.80 12.89
N ILE A 79 24.03 4.00 12.42
CA ILE A 79 23.11 4.37 11.34
C ILE A 79 21.68 4.27 11.88
N VAL A 80 20.88 5.31 11.68
CA VAL A 80 19.45 5.30 12.01
C VAL A 80 18.67 5.57 10.75
N ILE A 81 17.70 4.70 10.47
CA ILE A 81 16.76 4.81 9.35
C ILE A 81 15.39 5.15 9.91
N VAL A 82 14.88 6.31 9.53
CA VAL A 82 13.54 6.78 9.93
C VAL A 82 12.57 6.56 8.78
N THR A 83 11.54 5.75 9.03
CA THR A 83 10.51 5.40 8.05
C THR A 83 9.21 6.17 8.31
N PRO A 84 8.33 6.35 7.31
CA PRO A 84 7.06 7.06 7.48
C PRO A 84 6.07 6.41 8.46
N GLY A 85 6.13 5.09 8.60
CA GLY A 85 5.19 4.36 9.45
C GLY A 85 5.64 2.93 9.75
N PRO A 86 4.89 2.21 10.61
CA PRO A 86 5.26 0.86 11.06
C PRO A 86 5.37 -0.17 9.92
N ASP A 87 4.49 -0.10 8.93
CA ASP A 87 4.48 -1.04 7.79
C ASP A 87 5.77 -0.91 6.96
N LEU A 88 6.21 0.33 6.72
CA LEU A 88 7.47 0.61 6.04
C LEU A 88 8.68 0.24 6.90
N ASN A 89 8.56 0.34 8.22
CA ASN A 89 9.60 -0.12 9.14
C ASN A 89 9.85 -1.62 8.98
N SER A 90 8.78 -2.43 8.95
CA SER A 90 8.84 -3.87 8.73
C SER A 90 9.41 -4.21 7.34
N LYS A 91 8.99 -3.46 6.31
CA LYS A 91 9.52 -3.60 4.95
C LYS A 91 11.03 -3.33 4.89
N TRP A 92 11.52 -2.23 5.46
CA TRP A 92 12.94 -1.91 5.51
C TRP A 92 13.74 -3.01 6.21
N TYR A 93 13.19 -3.55 7.31
CA TYR A 93 13.83 -4.66 8.02
C TYR A 93 13.91 -5.94 7.16
N ALA A 94 12.85 -6.27 6.42
CA ALA A 94 12.86 -7.38 5.48
C ALA A 94 13.85 -7.17 4.32
N GLU A 95 14.00 -5.93 3.82
CA GLU A 95 14.97 -5.62 2.77
C GLU A 95 16.43 -5.82 3.24
N PHE A 96 16.74 -5.61 4.52
CA PHE A 96 18.07 -5.97 5.06
C PHE A 96 18.37 -7.46 4.93
N SER A 97 17.38 -8.33 5.13
CA SER A 97 17.55 -9.77 4.98
C SER A 97 17.87 -10.15 3.52
N ARG A 98 17.23 -9.52 2.55
CA ARG A 98 17.53 -9.69 1.12
C ARG A 98 18.87 -9.08 0.73
N PHE A 99 19.25 -7.98 1.36
CA PHE A 99 20.48 -7.26 1.08
C PHE A 99 21.72 -8.00 1.59
N ARG A 100 21.58 -9.04 2.44
CA ARG A 100 22.71 -9.87 2.94
C ARG A 100 23.55 -10.47 1.83
N GLU A 101 22.96 -10.83 0.70
CA GLU A 101 23.67 -11.35 -0.47
C GLU A 101 24.59 -10.28 -1.14
N MET A 102 24.26 -9.00 -0.94
CA MET A 102 25.01 -7.86 -1.49
C MET A 102 26.06 -7.34 -0.50
N PHE A 103 25.66 -7.23 0.76
CA PHE A 103 26.51 -6.81 1.88
C PHE A 103 25.89 -7.31 3.19
N ASP A 104 26.66 -8.05 3.98
CA ASP A 104 26.19 -8.56 5.26
C ASP A 104 26.43 -7.56 6.38
N PHE A 105 25.34 -7.01 6.91
CA PHE A 105 25.36 -6.17 8.11
C PHE A 105 25.51 -6.99 9.40
N GLY A 106 25.45 -8.33 9.34
CA GLY A 106 25.40 -9.22 10.48
C GLY A 106 24.11 -9.07 11.29
N ASP A 107 24.10 -9.58 12.53
CA ASP A 107 22.96 -9.47 13.45
C ASP A 107 22.84 -8.09 14.13
N ASN A 108 23.39 -7.06 13.49
CA ASN A 108 23.51 -5.71 14.03
C ASN A 108 22.34 -4.78 13.66
N VAL A 109 21.32 -5.29 12.95
CA VAL A 109 20.14 -4.50 12.53
C VAL A 109 18.97 -4.77 13.48
N ALA A 110 18.39 -3.72 14.04
CA ALA A 110 17.26 -3.85 14.95
C ALA A 110 16.09 -2.93 14.56
N PRO A 111 14.86 -3.46 14.43
CA PRO A 111 13.67 -2.62 14.29
C PRO A 111 13.24 -2.09 15.65
N ALA A 112 12.82 -0.82 15.72
CA ALA A 112 12.23 -0.21 16.89
C ALA A 112 10.78 0.19 16.58
N ARG A 113 9.85 -0.09 17.49
CA ARG A 113 8.42 0.25 17.35
C ARG A 113 8.02 1.44 18.21
N HIS A 114 8.63 1.56 19.37
CA HIS A 114 8.33 2.58 20.37
C HIS A 114 9.58 3.38 20.76
N LEU A 115 9.36 4.58 21.31
CA LEU A 115 10.45 5.49 21.65
C LEU A 115 11.40 4.93 22.72
N SER A 116 10.90 4.18 23.69
CA SER A 116 11.70 3.49 24.72
C SER A 116 12.63 2.45 24.09
N GLU A 117 12.07 1.60 23.27
CA GLU A 117 12.79 0.59 22.51
C GLU A 117 13.82 1.20 21.55
N PHE A 118 13.48 2.32 20.92
CA PHE A 118 14.40 3.05 20.03
C PHE A 118 15.68 3.49 20.74
N LEU A 119 15.57 4.12 21.90
CA LEU A 119 16.73 4.59 22.65
C LEU A 119 17.63 3.43 23.09
N GLU A 120 17.05 2.35 23.56
CA GLU A 120 17.77 1.14 23.95
C GLU A 120 18.51 0.54 22.75
N LYS A 121 17.80 0.36 21.62
CA LYS A 121 18.38 -0.25 20.43
C LYS A 121 19.47 0.61 19.78
N VAL A 122 19.30 1.93 19.73
CA VAL A 122 20.34 2.84 19.19
C VAL A 122 21.64 2.81 20.02
N ARG A 123 21.55 2.47 21.32
CA ARG A 123 22.77 2.27 22.14
C ARG A 123 23.45 0.93 21.82
N ASN A 124 22.67 -0.12 21.64
CA ASN A 124 23.16 -1.50 21.60
C ASN A 124 23.39 -2.00 20.16
N HIS A 125 22.68 -1.48 19.18
CA HIS A 125 22.80 -1.89 17.77
C HIS A 125 23.34 -0.77 16.90
N PRO A 126 24.24 -1.09 15.97
CA PRO A 126 24.83 -0.10 15.07
C PRO A 126 23.87 0.37 13.97
N VAL A 127 22.85 -0.41 13.63
CA VAL A 127 21.83 -0.03 12.64
C VAL A 127 20.43 -0.20 13.24
N VAL A 128 19.65 0.88 13.27
CA VAL A 128 18.29 0.86 13.81
C VAL A 128 17.30 1.42 12.80
N VAL A 129 16.20 0.70 12.58
CA VAL A 129 15.07 1.14 11.74
C VAL A 129 13.91 1.50 12.64
N ALA A 130 13.36 2.71 12.50
CA ALA A 130 12.34 3.23 13.39
C ALA A 130 11.29 4.07 12.65
N PRO A 131 9.97 3.93 12.95
CA PRO A 131 8.94 4.71 12.28
C PRO A 131 8.85 6.12 12.87
N VAL A 132 8.68 7.13 12.01
CA VAL A 132 8.49 8.51 12.46
C VAL A 132 7.23 8.68 13.32
N THR A 133 6.27 7.78 13.22
CA THR A 133 5.05 7.76 14.04
C THR A 133 5.31 7.55 15.53
N MET A 134 6.46 6.99 15.91
CA MET A 134 6.85 6.90 17.32
C MET A 134 7.02 8.28 17.98
N PHE A 135 7.21 9.34 17.20
CA PHE A 135 7.24 10.74 17.65
C PHE A 135 5.82 11.36 17.74
N GLN A 136 4.79 10.62 17.35
CA GLN A 136 3.40 10.99 17.61
C GLN A 136 2.98 10.28 18.91
N SER A 137 3.20 10.89 20.07
CA SER A 137 2.74 10.27 21.30
C SER A 137 1.24 10.43 21.45
N GLY A 138 0.52 9.31 21.60
CA GLY A 138 -0.86 9.31 22.03
C GLY A 138 -1.03 10.03 23.39
N ARG A 139 -2.20 10.59 23.62
CA ARG A 139 -2.64 10.98 24.96
C ARG A 139 -2.70 9.71 25.82
N GLY A 140 -2.15 9.73 27.03
CA GLY A 140 -2.32 8.64 27.98
C GLY A 140 -1.17 7.62 28.00
N SER A 141 0.07 8.05 27.91
CA SER A 141 1.17 7.15 28.20
C SER A 141 1.72 7.42 29.61
N GLY A 142 2.04 6.37 30.36
CA GLY A 142 2.75 6.47 31.65
C GLY A 142 4.01 7.32 31.61
N ALA A 143 4.52 7.61 30.40
CA ALA A 143 5.62 8.54 30.16
C ALA A 143 5.33 9.97 30.65
N GLN A 144 4.10 10.48 30.54
CA GLN A 144 3.75 11.81 31.00
C GLN A 144 3.74 11.90 32.53
N SER A 145 3.17 10.91 33.17
CA SER A 145 3.18 10.77 34.64
C SER A 145 4.61 10.69 35.18
N TYR A 146 5.46 9.90 34.51
CA TYR A 146 6.88 9.78 34.88
C TYR A 146 7.63 11.12 34.70
N LEU A 147 7.48 11.81 33.57
CA LEU A 147 8.12 13.10 33.33
C LEU A 147 7.68 14.18 34.31
N LEU A 148 6.41 14.17 34.72
CA LEU A 148 5.90 15.06 35.71
C LEU A 148 6.48 14.74 37.11
N SER A 149 6.63 13.45 37.44
CA SER A 149 7.32 13.01 38.64
C SER A 149 8.78 13.45 38.67
N LEU A 150 9.49 13.35 37.54
CA LEU A 150 10.85 13.87 37.39
C LEU A 150 10.92 15.38 37.59
N TYR A 151 9.96 16.12 37.06
CA TYR A 151 9.91 17.56 37.26
C TYR A 151 9.72 17.93 38.74
N PHE A 152 8.77 17.30 39.44
CA PHE A 152 8.54 17.52 40.85
C PHE A 152 9.72 17.09 41.72
N HIS A 153 10.38 15.97 41.39
CA HIS A 153 11.61 15.56 42.04
C HIS A 153 12.74 16.62 41.87
N TRP A 154 12.94 17.07 40.65
CA TRP A 154 13.97 18.07 40.32
C TRP A 154 13.76 19.42 41.03
N LYS A 155 12.49 19.87 41.13
CA LYS A 155 12.11 21.11 41.83
C LYS A 155 11.89 20.90 43.33
N GLN A 156 12.02 19.70 43.86
CA GLN A 156 11.74 19.32 45.25
C GLN A 156 10.33 19.72 45.73
N LEU A 157 9.35 19.59 44.80
CA LEU A 157 7.94 19.89 45.08
C LEU A 157 7.25 18.67 45.70
N HIS A 158 6.77 18.83 46.94
CA HIS A 158 6.10 17.78 47.68
C HIS A 158 4.79 18.31 48.28
N GLY A 159 3.93 17.39 48.72
CA GLY A 159 2.69 17.78 49.42
C GLY A 159 1.41 17.39 48.70
N HIS A 160 0.27 17.70 49.31
CA HIS A 160 -1.03 17.25 48.84
C HIS A 160 -1.41 17.78 47.46
N THR A 161 -1.11 19.06 47.20
CA THR A 161 -1.38 19.70 45.90
C THR A 161 -0.58 19.06 44.76
N ALA A 162 0.72 18.80 44.97
CA ALA A 162 1.56 18.14 43.99
C ALA A 162 1.06 16.71 43.69
N ASN A 163 0.65 15.99 44.73
CA ASN A 163 0.07 14.65 44.53
C ASN A 163 -1.30 14.68 43.82
N ALA A 164 -2.14 15.66 44.05
CA ALA A 164 -3.40 15.86 43.36
C ALA A 164 -3.21 16.16 41.86
N ILE A 165 -2.21 16.99 41.52
CA ILE A 165 -1.83 17.24 40.12
C ILE A 165 -1.32 15.97 39.46
N MET A 166 -0.43 15.23 40.13
CA MET A 166 0.10 13.97 39.61
C MET A 166 -1.00 12.94 39.34
N ALA A 167 -2.03 12.88 40.16
CA ALA A 167 -3.17 11.97 39.98
C ALA A 167 -3.94 12.23 38.68
N ARG A 168 -4.02 13.47 38.20
CA ARG A 168 -4.70 13.84 36.94
C ARG A 168 -3.97 13.35 35.69
N PHE A 169 -2.68 13.01 35.79
CA PHE A 169 -1.84 12.52 34.70
C PHE A 169 -1.63 11.01 34.72
N ARG A 170 -2.37 10.29 35.59
CA ARG A 170 -2.34 8.83 35.64
C ARG A 170 -3.43 8.26 34.76
N ASP A 171 -3.12 7.19 34.04
CA ASP A 171 -4.10 6.37 33.32
C ASP A 171 -4.60 5.25 34.27
N GLY A 172 -5.85 5.35 34.71
CA GLY A 172 -6.49 4.30 35.50
C GLY A 172 -5.79 3.97 36.83
N ASP A 173 -5.75 2.68 37.19
CA ASP A 173 -5.18 2.16 38.45
C ASP A 173 -3.63 2.09 38.51
N GLN A 174 -2.92 2.90 37.71
CA GLN A 174 -1.46 2.89 37.79
C GLN A 174 -0.94 3.30 39.16
N GLU A 175 -0.06 2.44 39.74
CA GLU A 175 0.66 2.74 40.98
C GLU A 175 1.52 4.01 40.88
N ARG A 176 1.82 4.61 42.02
CA ARG A 176 2.77 5.73 42.12
C ARG A 176 4.09 5.37 41.47
N VAL A 177 4.48 6.12 40.45
CA VAL A 177 5.78 5.95 39.82
C VAL A 177 6.87 6.45 40.77
N ASP A 178 7.66 5.51 41.34
CA ASP A 178 8.88 5.85 42.07
C ASP A 178 9.99 6.24 41.07
N VAL A 179 10.33 7.51 41.05
CA VAL A 179 11.33 8.09 40.13
C VAL A 179 12.72 7.45 40.30
N ARG A 180 13.00 6.88 41.49
CA ARG A 180 14.32 6.27 41.76
C ARG A 180 14.44 4.86 41.17
N THR A 181 13.34 4.15 41.13
CA THR A 181 13.28 2.76 40.65
C THR A 181 12.73 2.62 39.25
N ALA A 182 11.94 3.62 38.78
CA ALA A 182 11.37 3.58 37.45
C ALA A 182 12.43 3.87 36.38
N MET A 183 12.44 3.04 35.35
CA MET A 183 13.25 3.23 34.15
C MET A 183 12.56 4.21 33.20
N PHE A 184 13.29 5.22 32.73
CA PHE A 184 12.79 6.13 31.71
C PHE A 184 13.24 5.64 30.34
N LEU A 185 12.30 5.50 29.43
CA LEU A 185 12.59 5.07 28.05
C LEU A 185 13.49 3.82 27.99
N GLY A 186 13.11 2.75 28.67
CA GLY A 186 13.85 1.49 28.66
C GLY A 186 14.98 1.46 29.70
N ALA A 187 16.23 1.45 29.26
CA ALA A 187 17.40 1.16 30.09
C ALA A 187 17.97 2.37 30.87
N PHE A 188 17.32 3.55 30.86
CA PHE A 188 17.87 4.76 31.49
C PHE A 188 17.43 4.91 32.95
N THR A 189 18.41 5.13 33.81
CA THR A 189 18.19 5.40 35.24
C THR A 189 18.04 6.90 35.52
N LEU A 190 17.66 7.26 36.75
CA LEU A 190 17.60 8.66 37.18
C LEU A 190 18.94 9.36 37.02
N ALA A 191 20.06 8.69 37.34
CA ALA A 191 21.41 9.25 37.19
C ALA A 191 21.76 9.61 35.74
N ASP A 192 21.26 8.87 34.77
CA ASP A 192 21.45 9.17 33.33
C ASP A 192 20.68 10.43 32.90
N VAL A 193 19.49 10.64 33.50
CA VAL A 193 18.53 11.67 33.09
C VAL A 193 18.76 13.01 33.82
N GLU A 194 19.17 12.96 35.08
CA GLU A 194 19.27 14.12 35.97
C GLU A 194 20.12 15.28 35.40
N PRO A 195 21.27 15.06 34.75
CA PRO A 195 22.06 16.14 34.16
C PRO A 195 21.35 16.92 33.05
N HIS A 196 20.29 16.36 32.51
CA HIS A 196 19.57 16.90 31.36
C HIS A 196 18.22 17.55 31.72
N LEU A 197 17.73 17.40 32.96
CA LEU A 197 16.41 17.85 33.40
C LEU A 197 16.21 19.36 33.29
N ALA A 198 17.21 20.15 33.72
CA ALA A 198 17.13 21.60 33.61
C ALA A 198 16.85 22.06 32.18
N ARG A 199 17.47 21.43 31.19
CA ARG A 199 17.26 21.79 29.79
C ARG A 199 15.92 21.27 29.23
N ALA A 200 15.47 20.14 29.71
CA ALA A 200 14.22 19.54 29.27
C ALA A 200 13.00 20.36 29.76
N PHE A 201 13.08 20.90 30.96
CA PHE A 201 11.96 21.56 31.61
C PHE A 201 11.91 23.07 31.44
N ARG A 202 13.00 23.70 30.98
CA ARG A 202 13.04 25.14 30.68
C ARG A 202 12.66 25.45 29.23
N GLN A 203 12.39 26.72 28.94
CA GLN A 203 12.05 27.19 27.60
C GLN A 203 13.15 26.88 26.57
N GLY A 204 12.77 26.38 25.40
CA GLY A 204 13.70 26.20 24.28
C GLY A 204 13.89 27.49 23.50
N ARG A 205 15.14 27.84 23.21
CA ARG A 205 15.49 29.07 22.44
C ARG A 205 14.87 29.06 21.03
N SER A 206 14.55 27.93 20.46
CA SER A 206 14.10 27.81 19.06
C SER A 206 12.59 27.69 18.85
N SER A 207 11.79 27.42 19.90
CA SER A 207 10.38 27.06 19.72
C SER A 207 9.36 28.07 20.28
N GLY A 208 9.79 29.05 21.06
CA GLY A 208 8.87 30.00 21.73
C GLY A 208 7.88 29.34 22.71
N ALA A 209 7.89 28.01 22.84
CA ALA A 209 6.98 27.29 23.71
C ALA A 209 7.49 27.23 25.15
N ALA A 210 6.62 27.55 26.11
CA ALA A 210 6.95 27.47 27.54
C ALA A 210 7.27 26.02 27.95
N GLY A 211 8.35 25.86 28.75
CA GLY A 211 8.63 24.60 29.43
C GLY A 211 7.82 24.49 30.74
N LEU A 212 7.94 23.35 31.41
CA LEU A 212 7.27 23.15 32.72
C LEU A 212 7.77 24.16 33.75
N ASP A 213 9.06 24.49 33.72
CA ASP A 213 9.66 25.45 34.63
C ASP A 213 9.15 26.87 34.40
N ASP A 214 9.02 27.28 33.11
CA ASP A 214 8.45 28.59 32.76
C ASP A 214 6.97 28.72 33.19
N LEU A 215 6.20 27.61 33.12
CA LEU A 215 4.82 27.58 33.63
C LEU A 215 4.79 27.74 35.15
N TYR A 216 5.64 27.02 35.86
CA TYR A 216 5.74 27.09 37.30
C TYR A 216 6.17 28.48 37.80
N GLU A 217 7.18 29.12 37.17
CA GLU A 217 7.65 30.46 37.52
C GLU A 217 6.58 31.52 37.35
N LYS A 218 5.66 31.35 36.40
CA LYS A 218 4.55 32.32 36.12
C LYS A 218 3.37 32.20 37.07
N GLY A 219 3.05 31.01 37.53
CA GLY A 219 1.81 30.75 38.28
C GLY A 219 1.88 29.71 39.37
N GLY A 220 3.11 29.27 39.77
CA GLY A 220 3.27 28.24 40.76
C GLY A 220 2.58 26.92 40.37
N LEU A 221 2.09 26.19 41.37
CA LEU A 221 1.36 24.91 41.11
C LEU A 221 0.00 25.13 40.45
N SER A 222 -0.62 26.32 40.53
CA SER A 222 -1.89 26.63 39.88
C SER A 222 -1.77 26.67 38.35
N ALA A 223 -0.59 26.97 37.79
CA ALA A 223 -0.35 26.90 36.34
C ALA A 223 -0.53 25.49 35.76
N PHE A 224 -0.42 24.45 36.59
CA PHE A 224 -0.63 23.07 36.18
C PHE A 224 -2.10 22.67 36.04
N GLU A 225 -3.05 23.59 36.34
CA GLU A 225 -4.47 23.39 36.04
C GLU A 225 -4.74 23.50 34.53
N ASN A 226 -3.89 24.23 33.79
CA ASN A 226 -3.96 24.31 32.35
C ASN A 226 -3.38 23.04 31.70
N MET A 227 -4.17 21.97 31.69
CA MET A 227 -3.78 20.65 31.18
C MET A 227 -3.15 20.69 29.79
N ARG A 228 -3.69 21.54 28.88
CA ARG A 228 -3.17 21.65 27.50
C ARG A 228 -1.73 22.18 27.46
N ALA A 229 -1.45 23.22 28.27
CA ALA A 229 -0.11 23.79 28.35
C ALA A 229 0.87 22.80 28.96
N VAL A 230 0.47 22.09 30.01
CA VAL A 230 1.29 21.07 30.70
C VAL A 230 1.56 19.90 29.78
N HIS A 231 0.56 19.37 29.07
CA HIS A 231 0.76 18.31 28.09
C HIS A 231 1.76 18.69 26.98
N ASN A 232 1.65 19.92 26.46
CA ASN A 232 2.59 20.39 25.46
C ASN A 232 4.02 20.52 26.01
N ALA A 233 4.18 20.99 27.24
CA ALA A 233 5.50 21.09 27.88
C ALA A 233 6.11 19.72 28.20
N LEU A 234 5.32 18.75 28.67
CA LEU A 234 5.73 17.37 28.89
C LEU A 234 6.12 16.67 27.59
N TYR A 235 5.31 16.86 26.54
CA TYR A 235 5.56 16.34 25.21
C TYR A 235 6.93 16.80 24.70
N ARG A 236 7.21 18.10 24.82
CA ARG A 236 8.50 18.67 24.43
C ARG A 236 9.65 18.12 25.30
N ALA A 237 9.50 18.10 26.62
CA ALA A 237 10.49 17.58 27.56
C ALA A 237 10.91 16.15 27.22
N ARG A 238 9.96 15.30 26.85
CA ARG A 238 10.19 13.93 26.41
C ARG A 238 11.20 13.88 25.25
N PHE A 239 11.00 14.69 24.21
CA PHE A 239 11.88 14.66 23.03
C PHE A 239 13.23 15.32 23.27
N VAL A 240 13.29 16.37 24.08
CA VAL A 240 14.57 16.96 24.51
C VAL A 240 15.41 15.93 25.25
N LEU A 241 14.81 15.19 26.20
CA LEU A 241 15.50 14.12 26.93
C LEU A 241 15.93 13.00 25.98
N THR A 242 15.04 12.53 25.11
CA THR A 242 15.37 11.53 24.09
C THR A 242 16.60 11.93 23.28
N GLY A 243 16.64 13.16 22.77
CA GLY A 243 17.77 13.67 22.02
C GLY A 243 19.05 13.77 22.85
N ARG A 244 18.95 14.05 24.17
CA ARG A 244 20.12 14.13 25.06
C ARG A 244 20.69 12.77 25.43
N LEU A 245 19.85 11.78 25.60
CA LEU A 245 20.22 10.42 25.94
C LEU A 245 20.70 9.61 24.72
N MET A 246 20.38 10.06 23.53
CA MET A 246 20.74 9.38 22.28
C MET A 246 22.26 9.52 21.99
N PRO A 247 22.96 8.45 21.62
CA PRO A 247 24.32 8.51 21.18
C PRO A 247 24.46 9.30 19.86
N MET A 248 25.69 9.67 19.48
CA MET A 248 25.96 10.31 18.20
C MET A 248 25.71 9.32 17.05
N ILE A 249 24.92 9.73 16.09
CA ILE A 249 24.60 8.99 14.85
C ILE A 249 25.57 9.47 13.76
N ASP A 250 26.21 8.54 13.06
CA ASP A 250 27.12 8.88 11.96
C ASP A 250 26.33 9.18 10.68
N LEU A 251 25.29 8.38 10.39
CA LEU A 251 24.41 8.57 9.25
C LEU A 251 22.91 8.44 9.66
N LEU A 252 22.17 9.49 9.43
CA LEU A 252 20.71 9.52 9.57
C LEU A 252 20.07 9.39 8.18
N ILE A 253 19.35 8.32 7.92
CA ILE A 253 18.57 8.12 6.69
C ILE A 253 17.10 8.41 7.02
N VAL A 254 16.45 9.24 6.21
CA VAL A 254 15.02 9.56 6.37
C VAL A 254 14.29 9.22 5.08
N ASP A 255 13.44 8.21 5.15
CA ASP A 255 12.63 7.80 4.01
C ASP A 255 11.37 8.64 3.90
N GLU A 256 10.91 8.89 2.65
CA GLU A 256 9.79 9.76 2.31
C GLU A 256 9.87 11.13 3.01
N ALA A 257 11.06 11.78 2.90
CA ALA A 257 11.40 13.01 3.59
C ALA A 257 10.40 14.16 3.33
N HIS A 258 9.65 14.12 2.23
CA HIS A 258 8.58 15.09 1.95
C HIS A 258 7.47 15.13 3.02
N LYS A 259 7.34 14.11 3.87
CA LYS A 259 6.40 14.12 5.01
C LYS A 259 6.82 15.04 6.14
N LEU A 260 8.05 15.51 6.14
CA LEU A 260 8.60 16.47 7.12
C LEU A 260 8.44 17.93 6.67
N LYS A 261 7.81 18.17 5.52
CA LYS A 261 7.64 19.51 4.93
C LYS A 261 6.78 20.48 5.74
N ASN A 262 5.96 20.00 6.67
CA ASN A 262 5.11 20.85 7.49
C ASN A 262 5.77 21.18 8.84
N PRO A 263 6.35 22.37 9.01
CA PRO A 263 7.06 22.78 10.22
C PRO A 263 6.14 22.91 11.43
N GLY A 264 4.84 23.14 11.18
CA GLY A 264 3.81 23.23 12.20
C GLY A 264 3.41 21.90 12.81
N SER A 265 3.76 20.78 12.18
CA SER A 265 3.35 19.45 12.67
C SER A 265 4.14 19.07 13.92
N LEU A 266 3.44 18.46 14.89
CA LEU A 266 4.07 17.95 16.11
C LEU A 266 5.18 16.92 15.79
N ARG A 267 4.99 16.12 14.75
CA ARG A 267 5.94 15.11 14.27
C ARG A 267 7.25 15.74 13.82
N THR A 268 7.19 16.75 12.95
CA THR A 268 8.39 17.45 12.43
C THR A 268 9.15 18.12 13.57
N ARG A 269 8.43 18.81 14.46
CA ARG A 269 9.06 19.45 15.65
C ARG A 269 9.72 18.42 16.56
N ALA A 270 9.07 17.29 16.83
CA ALA A 270 9.62 16.23 17.66
C ALA A 270 10.91 15.66 17.05
N MET A 271 10.92 15.35 15.74
CA MET A 271 12.14 14.93 15.04
C MET A 271 13.24 15.97 15.13
N GLN A 272 12.92 17.23 14.91
CA GLN A 272 13.88 18.31 15.00
C GLN A 272 14.52 18.43 16.39
N GLU A 273 13.75 18.27 17.46
CA GLU A 273 14.26 18.29 18.85
C GLU A 273 15.13 17.07 19.15
N VAL A 274 14.67 15.86 18.77
CA VAL A 274 15.39 14.62 19.04
C VAL A 274 16.74 14.56 18.32
N PHE A 275 16.77 14.88 17.04
CA PHE A 275 17.97 14.71 16.22
C PHE A 275 18.88 15.93 16.17
N SER A 276 18.47 17.10 16.72
CA SER A 276 19.29 18.33 16.67
C SER A 276 20.68 18.11 17.24
N ARG A 277 21.71 18.29 16.40
CA ARG A 277 23.13 18.09 16.67
C ARG A 277 23.51 16.68 17.19
N ARG A 278 22.65 15.67 16.86
CA ARG A 278 22.87 14.26 17.22
C ARG A 278 23.25 13.37 16.05
N PHE A 279 23.38 13.93 14.86
CA PHE A 279 23.88 13.23 13.69
C PHE A 279 24.99 14.04 13.01
N ARG A 280 25.87 13.34 12.30
CA ARG A 280 26.97 13.92 11.52
C ARG A 280 26.57 14.17 10.08
N LYS A 281 25.99 13.15 9.44
CA LYS A 281 25.56 13.18 8.04
C LYS A 281 24.11 12.71 7.94
N THR A 282 23.39 13.21 6.93
CA THR A 282 22.02 12.76 6.68
C THR A 282 21.79 12.50 5.20
N LEU A 283 20.97 11.47 4.93
CA LEU A 283 20.49 11.08 3.61
C LEU A 283 18.98 11.12 3.62
N PHE A 284 18.39 11.99 2.84
CA PHE A 284 16.94 12.06 2.66
C PHE A 284 16.56 11.37 1.37
N LEU A 285 15.52 10.51 1.46
CA LEU A 285 14.98 9.77 0.32
C LEU A 285 13.60 10.30 0.00
N THR A 286 13.38 10.65 -1.24
CA THR A 286 12.05 10.97 -1.76
C THR A 286 12.04 10.89 -3.28
N ALA A 287 10.95 10.44 -3.89
CA ALA A 287 10.80 10.53 -5.33
C ALA A 287 10.31 11.92 -5.76
N THR A 288 9.75 12.68 -4.82
CA THR A 288 9.13 13.97 -5.03
C THR A 288 9.67 14.95 -4.01
N PRO A 289 10.80 15.62 -4.30
CA PRO A 289 11.50 16.49 -3.35
C PRO A 289 10.63 17.66 -2.88
N PHE A 290 9.69 18.09 -3.70
CA PHE A 290 8.62 19.04 -3.39
C PHE A 290 7.36 18.65 -4.16
N GLN A 291 6.21 18.93 -3.62
CA GLN A 291 4.92 18.44 -4.12
C GLN A 291 4.03 19.56 -4.66
N LEU A 292 4.00 20.68 -3.97
CA LEU A 292 3.14 21.82 -4.31
C LEU A 292 3.94 23.10 -4.52
N ASP A 293 4.99 23.29 -3.71
CA ASP A 293 5.78 24.51 -3.70
C ASP A 293 7.25 24.21 -3.40
N VAL A 294 8.13 24.98 -4.00
CA VAL A 294 9.58 24.86 -3.82
C VAL A 294 10.00 25.19 -2.39
N THR A 295 9.21 26.01 -1.68
CA THR A 295 9.47 26.33 -0.27
C THR A 295 9.44 25.11 0.65
N GLU A 296 8.84 23.99 0.20
CA GLU A 296 8.93 22.70 0.92
C GLU A 296 10.37 22.21 1.08
N LEU A 297 11.28 22.56 0.15
CA LEU A 297 12.71 22.28 0.24
C LEU A 297 13.37 23.00 1.41
N ARG A 298 12.87 24.18 1.79
CA ARG A 298 13.38 24.94 2.96
C ARG A 298 13.37 24.08 4.22
N GLU A 299 12.26 23.37 4.45
CA GLU A 299 12.11 22.54 5.64
C GLU A 299 13.03 21.31 5.60
N ILE A 300 13.18 20.71 4.45
CA ILE A 300 14.11 19.59 4.25
C ILE A 300 15.54 20.05 4.50
N PHE A 301 15.96 21.16 3.91
CA PHE A 301 17.32 21.69 4.07
C PHE A 301 17.57 22.28 5.46
N SER A 302 16.56 22.75 6.17
CA SER A 302 16.67 23.20 7.55
C SER A 302 17.17 22.09 8.50
N LEU A 303 16.85 20.82 8.19
CA LEU A 303 17.36 19.69 8.94
C LEU A 303 18.86 19.45 8.68
N PHE A 304 19.39 19.77 7.50
CA PHE A 304 20.84 19.69 7.23
C PHE A 304 21.63 20.64 8.12
N ALA A 305 21.10 21.85 8.38
CA ALA A 305 21.72 22.82 9.29
C ALA A 305 21.77 22.35 10.76
N ARG A 306 21.00 21.30 11.12
CA ARG A 306 21.01 20.68 12.45
C ARG A 306 22.05 19.59 12.63
N ALA A 307 22.78 19.22 11.58
CA ALA A 307 23.89 18.28 11.69
C ALA A 307 25.01 18.83 12.60
N LYS A 308 25.72 17.95 13.27
CA LYS A 308 26.90 18.36 14.03
C LYS A 308 28.03 18.79 13.07
N GLY A 309 28.44 20.06 13.15
CA GLY A 309 29.47 20.63 12.27
C GLY A 309 28.94 21.16 10.94
N ALA A 310 27.61 21.37 10.81
CA ALA A 310 27.08 22.11 9.68
C ALA A 310 27.60 23.56 9.66
N PRO A 311 27.87 24.13 8.45
CA PRO A 311 28.28 25.53 8.30
C PRO A 311 27.21 26.49 8.86
N ASP A 312 27.64 27.56 9.48
CA ASP A 312 26.73 28.54 10.09
C ASP A 312 25.96 29.36 9.06
N ASP A 313 26.49 29.53 7.84
CA ASP A 313 25.86 30.25 6.72
C ASP A 313 24.93 29.35 5.85
N LEU A 314 24.80 28.09 6.18
CA LEU A 314 24.01 27.12 5.39
C LEU A 314 22.56 27.59 5.15
N ALA A 315 21.92 28.17 6.17
CA ALA A 315 20.58 28.71 6.05
C ALA A 315 20.50 29.83 5.00
N GLN A 316 21.49 30.74 4.97
CA GLN A 316 21.58 31.83 4.01
C GLN A 316 21.80 31.30 2.57
N GLN A 317 22.67 30.30 2.40
CA GLN A 317 22.90 29.63 1.12
C GLN A 317 21.60 28.99 0.56
N VAL A 318 20.81 28.35 1.42
CA VAL A 318 19.52 27.75 1.07
C VAL A 318 18.51 28.82 0.63
N GLU A 319 18.37 29.92 1.38
CA GLU A 319 17.46 31.01 1.01
C GLU A 319 17.84 31.68 -0.32
N GLY A 320 19.12 31.91 -0.57
CA GLY A 320 19.58 32.40 -1.86
C GLY A 320 19.26 31.46 -3.03
N PHE A 321 19.41 30.16 -2.81
CA PHE A 321 19.06 29.15 -3.81
C PHE A 321 17.54 29.12 -4.09
N LEU A 322 16.69 29.18 -3.05
CA LEU A 322 15.24 29.22 -3.21
C LEU A 322 14.78 30.47 -3.98
N ALA A 323 15.39 31.63 -3.73
CA ALA A 323 15.09 32.86 -4.46
C ALA A 323 15.38 32.72 -5.97
N ASN A 324 16.49 32.06 -6.34
CA ASN A 324 16.82 31.77 -7.73
C ASN A 324 15.78 30.83 -8.40
N ILE A 325 15.26 29.84 -7.67
CA ILE A 325 14.21 28.95 -8.18
C ILE A 325 12.89 29.74 -8.41
N ASP A 326 12.55 30.65 -7.52
CA ASP A 326 11.35 31.49 -7.69
C ASP A 326 11.47 32.45 -8.89
N GLU A 327 12.66 32.94 -9.17
CA GLU A 327 12.95 33.73 -10.38
C GLU A 327 12.83 32.89 -11.63
N TYR A 328 13.42 31.69 -11.64
CA TYR A 328 13.35 30.74 -12.73
C TYR A 328 11.87 30.35 -13.05
N LYS A 329 11.07 30.12 -12.03
CA LYS A 329 9.63 29.83 -12.15
C LYS A 329 8.88 30.99 -12.79
N ARG A 330 9.11 32.22 -12.36
CA ARG A 330 8.47 33.39 -12.96
C ARG A 330 8.80 33.54 -14.44
N THR A 331 10.08 33.40 -14.80
CA THR A 331 10.55 33.47 -16.19
C THR A 331 9.93 32.35 -17.04
N TYR A 332 9.80 31.15 -16.47
CA TYR A 332 9.14 30.01 -17.14
C TYR A 332 7.63 30.26 -17.37
N GLU A 333 6.93 30.79 -16.39
CA GLU A 333 5.50 31.14 -16.52
C GLU A 333 5.26 32.26 -17.53
N GLU A 334 6.14 33.24 -17.61
CA GLU A 334 6.11 34.31 -18.62
C GLU A 334 6.37 33.75 -20.02
N PHE A 335 7.37 32.87 -20.15
CA PHE A 335 7.64 32.15 -21.39
C PHE A 335 6.41 31.37 -21.86
N GLN A 336 5.76 30.60 -20.95
CA GLN A 336 4.56 29.83 -21.30
C GLN A 336 3.40 30.71 -21.77
N ARG A 337 3.15 31.86 -21.08
CA ARG A 337 2.10 32.80 -21.48
C ARG A 337 2.37 33.36 -22.86
N THR A 338 3.61 33.78 -23.14
CA THR A 338 4.00 34.30 -24.46
C THR A 338 3.87 33.23 -25.54
N TRP A 339 4.30 32.00 -25.28
CA TRP A 339 4.15 30.87 -26.20
C TRP A 339 2.68 30.57 -26.51
N SER A 340 1.82 30.51 -25.49
CA SER A 340 0.39 30.26 -25.68
C SER A 340 -0.37 31.39 -26.35
N SER A 341 0.20 32.58 -26.40
CA SER A 341 -0.40 33.74 -27.09
C SER A 341 0.04 33.89 -28.55
N LEU A 342 1.00 33.08 -29.01
CA LEU A 342 1.42 33.10 -30.41
C LEU A 342 0.32 32.57 -31.34
N ASP A 343 0.29 33.12 -32.55
CA ASP A 343 -0.53 32.54 -33.61
C ASP A 343 -0.08 31.10 -33.89
N PRO A 344 -1.03 30.13 -33.98
CA PRO A 344 -0.69 28.72 -34.23
C PRO A 344 0.23 28.47 -35.42
N ILE A 345 0.07 29.20 -36.47
CA ILE A 345 0.92 29.06 -37.69
C ILE A 345 2.34 29.53 -37.38
N VAL A 346 2.49 30.63 -36.65
CA VAL A 346 3.79 31.17 -36.25
C VAL A 346 4.48 30.19 -35.27
N ALA A 347 3.76 29.62 -34.35
CA ALA A 347 4.29 28.65 -33.37
C ALA A 347 4.78 27.36 -34.08
N VAL A 348 4.06 26.83 -35.05
CA VAL A 348 4.52 25.68 -35.86
C VAL A 348 5.78 26.03 -36.64
N ARG A 349 5.81 27.16 -37.34
CA ARG A 349 7.00 27.61 -38.07
C ARG A 349 8.19 27.83 -37.15
N PHE A 350 7.98 28.43 -35.99
CA PHE A 350 9.02 28.57 -34.98
C PHE A 350 9.56 27.22 -34.53
N ARG A 351 8.70 26.25 -34.20
CA ARG A 351 9.11 24.93 -33.80
C ARG A 351 9.98 24.26 -34.87
N GLU A 352 9.53 24.21 -36.11
CA GLU A 352 10.27 23.58 -37.20
C GLU A 352 11.61 24.28 -37.50
N ALA A 353 11.61 25.60 -37.44
CA ALA A 353 12.83 26.38 -37.65
C ALA A 353 13.82 26.16 -36.49
N TYR A 354 13.36 26.19 -35.25
CA TYR A 354 14.20 26.04 -34.05
C TYR A 354 14.81 24.64 -33.96
N ASP A 355 14.03 23.60 -34.23
CA ASP A 355 14.52 22.22 -34.23
C ASP A 355 15.59 21.99 -35.30
N ARG A 356 15.49 22.69 -36.45
CA ARG A 356 16.49 22.67 -37.49
C ARG A 356 17.71 23.52 -37.14
N ASP A 357 17.50 24.81 -36.84
CA ASP A 357 18.51 25.78 -36.43
C ASP A 357 17.90 26.92 -35.64
N PRO A 358 18.31 27.11 -34.36
CA PRO A 358 17.81 28.21 -33.52
C PRO A 358 18.06 29.60 -34.12
N ALA A 359 19.14 29.79 -34.90
CA ALA A 359 19.41 31.06 -35.53
C ALA A 359 18.41 31.40 -36.64
N ALA A 360 17.94 30.41 -37.38
CA ALA A 360 16.88 30.58 -38.39
C ALA A 360 15.53 30.93 -37.71
N ALA A 361 15.21 30.37 -36.58
CA ALA A 361 13.99 30.70 -35.83
C ALA A 361 13.99 32.18 -35.36
N LYS A 362 15.16 32.75 -35.07
CA LYS A 362 15.31 34.16 -34.65
C LYS A 362 15.00 35.16 -35.76
N GLN A 363 15.04 34.72 -37.02
CA GLN A 363 14.79 35.56 -38.19
C GLN A 363 13.31 35.61 -38.63
N LEU A 364 12.44 34.87 -37.94
CA LEU A 364 11.00 34.95 -38.20
C LEU A 364 10.46 36.32 -37.75
N ASP A 365 9.71 36.93 -38.65
CA ASP A 365 9.17 38.29 -38.50
C ASP A 365 7.87 38.28 -37.69
N ASP A 366 8.03 38.17 -36.35
CA ASP A 366 6.93 38.24 -35.38
C ASP A 366 7.44 38.84 -34.06
N PRO A 367 6.78 39.87 -33.50
CA PRO A 367 7.22 40.52 -32.29
C PRO A 367 7.21 39.59 -31.06
N GLY A 368 6.33 38.59 -31.01
CA GLY A 368 6.28 37.58 -29.96
C GLY A 368 7.53 36.70 -29.94
N ILE A 369 8.13 36.44 -31.09
CA ILE A 369 9.34 35.60 -31.19
C ILE A 369 10.53 36.27 -30.50
N ALA A 370 10.70 37.59 -30.64
CA ALA A 370 11.77 38.31 -29.96
C ALA A 370 11.62 38.24 -28.45
N VAL A 371 10.41 38.25 -27.92
CA VAL A 371 10.12 38.07 -26.48
C VAL A 371 10.42 36.65 -26.06
N ILE A 372 10.03 35.65 -26.83
CA ILE A 372 10.32 34.23 -26.58
C ILE A 372 11.84 33.99 -26.49
N PHE A 373 12.62 34.52 -27.39
CA PHE A 373 14.08 34.36 -27.35
C PHE A 373 14.68 34.99 -26.10
N ARG A 374 14.22 36.16 -25.66
CA ARG A 374 14.66 36.75 -24.36
C ARG A 374 14.39 35.84 -23.18
N HIS A 375 13.19 35.24 -23.12
CA HIS A 375 12.87 34.31 -22.07
C HIS A 375 13.74 33.03 -22.16
N ILE A 376 13.98 32.51 -23.35
CA ILE A 376 14.86 31.34 -23.56
C ILE A 376 16.28 31.65 -23.06
N GLU A 377 16.84 32.80 -23.43
CA GLU A 377 18.19 33.23 -23.01
C GLU A 377 18.26 33.38 -21.48
N SER A 378 17.27 34.02 -20.85
CA SER A 378 17.17 34.15 -19.41
C SER A 378 17.05 32.81 -18.69
N LEU A 379 16.20 31.90 -19.22
CA LEU A 379 16.06 30.55 -18.65
C LEU A 379 17.36 29.74 -18.76
N ARG A 380 18.09 29.85 -19.88
CA ARG A 380 19.40 29.19 -20.03
C ARG A 380 20.44 29.74 -19.04
N GLU A 381 20.49 31.06 -18.88
CA GLU A 381 21.42 31.70 -17.98
C GLU A 381 21.15 31.27 -16.52
N LEU A 382 19.91 31.42 -16.06
CA LEU A 382 19.51 30.99 -14.71
C LEU A 382 19.75 29.50 -14.49
N LYS A 383 19.42 28.65 -15.47
CA LYS A 383 19.68 27.21 -15.39
C LYS A 383 21.16 26.92 -15.15
N ASN A 384 22.04 27.49 -16.00
CA ASN A 384 23.46 27.14 -16.01
C ASN A 384 24.24 27.80 -14.84
N SER A 385 23.87 29.03 -14.44
CA SER A 385 24.58 29.76 -13.39
C SER A 385 24.12 29.40 -11.99
N SER A 386 22.84 29.08 -11.80
CA SER A 386 22.26 29.02 -10.47
C SER A 386 21.49 27.72 -10.18
N ILE A 387 20.60 27.31 -11.10
CA ILE A 387 19.63 26.24 -10.80
C ILE A 387 20.29 24.86 -10.82
N GLU A 388 20.93 24.49 -11.92
CA GLU A 388 21.57 23.19 -12.02
C GLU A 388 22.75 23.01 -11.06
N PRO A 389 23.66 24.00 -10.93
CA PRO A 389 24.71 23.93 -9.92
C PRO A 389 24.17 23.86 -8.49
N GLY A 390 23.14 24.65 -8.17
CA GLY A 390 22.50 24.68 -6.86
C GLY A 390 21.88 23.33 -6.51
N PHE A 391 21.08 22.73 -7.40
CA PHE A 391 20.55 21.41 -7.14
C PHE A 391 21.64 20.33 -7.03
N ARG A 392 22.65 20.38 -7.86
CA ARG A 392 23.76 19.40 -7.85
C ARG A 392 24.57 19.41 -6.57
N GLN A 393 24.51 20.49 -5.79
CA GLN A 393 25.15 20.58 -4.47
C GLN A 393 24.45 19.73 -3.43
N TRP A 394 23.13 19.56 -3.52
CA TRP A 394 22.31 18.98 -2.47
C TRP A 394 21.53 17.75 -2.89
N MET A 395 21.40 17.52 -4.21
CA MET A 395 20.49 16.52 -4.75
C MET A 395 21.16 15.63 -5.80
N ILE A 396 20.82 14.36 -5.74
CA ILE A 396 21.05 13.38 -6.80
C ILE A 396 19.68 12.96 -7.30
N ARG A 397 19.48 13.02 -8.62
CA ARG A 397 18.26 12.57 -9.25
C ARG A 397 18.55 11.92 -10.60
N SER A 398 18.18 10.67 -10.71
CA SER A 398 18.15 9.93 -11.97
C SER A 398 16.73 9.85 -12.48
N LEU A 399 16.56 9.96 -13.79
CA LEU A 399 15.29 9.86 -14.48
C LEU A 399 15.23 8.54 -15.21
N ARG A 400 14.03 7.99 -15.32
CA ARG A 400 13.75 6.83 -16.13
C ARG A 400 13.29 7.27 -17.52
N GLU A 401 14.26 7.39 -18.43
CA GLU A 401 14.03 7.94 -19.78
C GLU A 401 13.07 7.09 -20.59
N ASP A 402 13.07 5.77 -20.40
CA ASP A 402 12.24 4.81 -21.13
C ASP A 402 10.75 4.85 -20.74
N LYS A 403 10.38 5.41 -19.58
CA LYS A 403 8.98 5.42 -19.10
C LYS A 403 8.00 6.06 -20.10
N ARG A 404 8.46 7.06 -20.86
CA ARG A 404 7.65 7.77 -21.85
C ARG A 404 7.31 6.89 -23.05
N THR A 405 8.10 5.87 -23.33
CA THR A 405 7.88 4.98 -24.47
C THR A 405 6.80 3.93 -24.21
N TYR A 406 6.47 3.69 -22.94
CA TYR A 406 5.50 2.65 -22.60
C TYR A 406 4.37 3.10 -21.65
N ARG A 407 4.51 4.21 -20.92
CA ARG A 407 3.40 4.77 -20.16
C ARG A 407 2.43 5.46 -21.09
N ARG A 408 1.19 5.00 -21.08
CA ARG A 408 0.11 5.57 -21.85
C ARG A 408 -0.90 6.23 -20.93
N HIS A 409 -0.92 7.57 -20.91
CA HIS A 409 -1.90 8.34 -20.17
C HIS A 409 -3.17 8.49 -20.99
N LEU A 410 -4.27 7.98 -20.47
CA LEU A 410 -5.56 7.87 -21.14
C LEU A 410 -6.63 8.68 -20.40
N PRO A 411 -6.80 9.97 -20.66
CA PRO A 411 -7.96 10.70 -20.20
C PRO A 411 -9.21 10.15 -20.88
N ARG A 412 -10.20 9.78 -20.10
CA ARG A 412 -11.52 9.32 -20.56
C ARG A 412 -12.53 10.43 -20.39
N ASP A 413 -13.08 10.89 -21.48
CA ASP A 413 -14.07 11.96 -21.53
C ASP A 413 -15.47 11.39 -21.27
N ILE A 414 -15.98 11.61 -20.07
CA ILE A 414 -17.31 11.18 -19.66
C ILE A 414 -18.27 12.36 -19.82
N ARG A 415 -19.22 12.21 -20.76
CA ARG A 415 -20.25 13.20 -21.01
C ARG A 415 -21.55 12.77 -20.34
N ALA A 416 -21.83 13.33 -19.17
CA ALA A 416 -23.14 13.22 -18.57
C ALA A 416 -24.09 14.15 -19.30
N ALA A 417 -25.27 13.68 -19.70
CA ALA A 417 -26.24 14.47 -20.46
C ALA A 417 -27.65 14.31 -19.89
N GLY A 418 -28.48 15.31 -20.08
CA GLY A 418 -29.89 15.29 -19.64
C GLY A 418 -30.04 15.12 -18.13
N VAL A 419 -30.82 14.15 -17.71
CA VAL A 419 -31.11 13.87 -16.29
C VAL A 419 -29.88 13.49 -15.51
N GLU A 420 -28.90 12.80 -16.13
CA GLU A 420 -27.65 12.42 -15.46
C GLU A 420 -26.78 13.62 -15.06
N PHE A 421 -26.89 14.74 -15.75
CA PHE A 421 -26.12 15.96 -15.46
C PHE A 421 -26.77 16.87 -14.43
N LEU A 422 -28.07 16.74 -14.24
CA LEU A 422 -28.86 17.59 -13.34
C LEU A 422 -28.33 17.64 -11.89
N PRO A 423 -27.98 16.52 -11.24
CA PRO A 423 -27.40 16.55 -9.90
C PRO A 423 -26.12 17.38 -9.81
N PHE A 424 -25.28 17.34 -10.84
CA PHE A 424 -24.02 18.12 -10.88
C PHE A 424 -24.30 19.62 -10.96
N LEU A 425 -25.27 20.06 -11.76
CA LEU A 425 -25.67 21.46 -11.88
C LEU A 425 -26.25 22.00 -10.56
N ILE A 426 -27.15 21.25 -9.94
CA ILE A 426 -27.75 21.63 -8.66
C ILE A 426 -26.68 21.67 -7.57
N TYR A 427 -25.75 20.74 -7.57
CA TYR A 427 -24.65 20.71 -6.62
C TYR A 427 -23.71 21.90 -6.79
N GLU A 428 -23.33 22.27 -8.01
CA GLU A 428 -22.54 23.46 -8.32
C GLU A 428 -23.25 24.74 -7.85
N ARG A 429 -24.58 24.83 -8.06
CA ARG A 429 -25.37 25.96 -7.60
C ARG A 429 -25.41 26.03 -6.08
N PHE A 430 -25.65 24.94 -5.40
CA PHE A 430 -25.61 24.84 -3.94
C PHE A 430 -24.25 25.30 -3.39
N ILE A 431 -23.15 24.83 -3.95
CA ILE A 431 -21.82 25.23 -3.56
C ILE A 431 -21.57 26.71 -3.80
N ALA A 432 -21.99 27.25 -4.94
CA ALA A 432 -21.87 28.67 -5.25
C ALA A 432 -22.60 29.57 -4.23
N GLU A 433 -23.82 29.20 -3.83
CA GLU A 433 -24.55 29.95 -2.81
C GLU A 433 -23.95 29.83 -1.42
N LEU A 434 -23.48 28.65 -1.06
CA LEU A 434 -22.82 28.39 0.22
C LEU A 434 -21.55 29.26 0.40
N PHE A 435 -20.74 29.38 -0.65
CA PHE A 435 -19.44 30.07 -0.60
C PHE A 435 -19.52 31.56 -0.93
N ARG A 436 -20.59 32.01 -1.51
CA ARG A 436 -20.80 33.45 -1.77
C ARG A 436 -20.69 34.30 -0.48
N ARG A 437 -21.12 33.75 0.67
CA ARG A 437 -21.16 34.45 1.96
C ARG A 437 -20.10 34.01 2.96
N LYS A 438 -19.58 32.80 2.86
CA LYS A 438 -18.52 32.28 3.76
C LYS A 438 -17.20 32.13 2.99
N ARG A 439 -16.20 32.93 3.32
CA ARG A 439 -14.80 32.71 2.87
C ARG A 439 -14.25 31.45 3.56
N GLN A 440 -14.57 30.28 3.10
CA GLN A 440 -14.06 29.04 3.65
C GLN A 440 -13.09 28.36 2.70
N THR A 441 -12.02 27.79 3.29
CA THR A 441 -10.86 27.18 2.63
C THR A 441 -11.11 25.76 2.08
N HIS A 442 -12.31 25.17 2.24
CA HIS A 442 -12.58 23.76 1.95
C HIS A 442 -13.46 23.49 0.72
N LYS A 443 -13.70 24.50 -0.13
CA LYS A 443 -14.58 24.39 -1.31
C LYS A 443 -14.25 23.17 -2.20
N ALA A 444 -12.99 23.02 -2.56
CA ALA A 444 -12.56 21.97 -3.47
C ALA A 444 -12.79 20.54 -2.94
N ALA A 445 -12.68 20.33 -1.62
CA ALA A 445 -12.90 19.02 -1.02
C ALA A 445 -14.35 18.55 -1.13
N VAL A 446 -15.29 19.51 -1.14
CA VAL A 446 -16.72 19.26 -1.24
C VAL A 446 -17.12 18.91 -2.68
N GLU A 447 -16.62 19.68 -3.64
CA GLU A 447 -16.89 19.46 -5.06
C GLU A 447 -16.42 18.07 -5.53
N ILE A 448 -15.31 17.56 -5.00
CA ILE A 448 -14.77 16.24 -5.32
C ILE A 448 -15.71 15.09 -4.91
N ASN A 449 -16.49 15.23 -3.83
CA ASN A 449 -17.41 14.17 -3.41
C ASN A 449 -18.45 13.88 -4.49
N MET A 450 -19.03 14.92 -5.11
CA MET A 450 -20.06 14.77 -6.13
C MET A 450 -19.52 14.07 -7.39
N VAL A 451 -18.31 14.38 -7.81
CA VAL A 451 -17.71 13.75 -8.99
C VAL A 451 -17.15 12.35 -8.71
N SER A 452 -16.99 11.97 -7.44
CA SER A 452 -16.56 10.63 -7.05
C SER A 452 -17.72 9.63 -7.14
N SER A 453 -18.84 9.89 -6.43
CA SER A 453 -20.07 9.09 -6.51
C SER A 453 -21.23 9.81 -5.81
N TYR A 454 -22.48 9.40 -6.11
CA TYR A 454 -23.65 9.90 -5.41
C TYR A 454 -23.65 9.55 -3.92
N ALA A 455 -23.19 8.35 -3.56
CA ALA A 455 -23.02 7.95 -2.16
C ALA A 455 -22.01 8.84 -1.41
N ALA A 456 -20.88 9.19 -2.03
CA ALA A 456 -19.90 10.08 -1.43
C ALA A 456 -20.43 11.52 -1.28
N ALA A 457 -21.25 11.98 -2.23
CA ALA A 457 -21.91 13.27 -2.14
C ALA A 457 -22.95 13.30 -0.99
N ASN A 458 -23.76 12.27 -0.88
CA ASN A 458 -24.82 12.14 0.13
C ASN A 458 -24.26 12.04 1.55
N GLN A 459 -23.17 11.31 1.75
CA GLN A 459 -22.48 11.16 3.04
C GLN A 459 -21.54 12.33 3.38
N GLY A 460 -21.41 13.31 2.48
CA GLY A 460 -20.55 14.47 2.69
C GLY A 460 -21.00 15.34 3.87
N THR A 461 -20.06 15.73 4.74
CA THR A 461 -20.34 16.51 5.96
C THR A 461 -21.14 17.78 5.71
N ILE A 462 -20.95 18.44 4.57
CA ILE A 462 -21.65 19.71 4.24
C ILE A 462 -23.14 19.50 3.93
N LEU A 463 -23.51 18.35 3.38
CA LEU A 463 -24.93 18.02 3.22
C LEU A 463 -25.54 17.53 4.55
N ALA A 464 -24.71 17.02 5.46
CA ALA A 464 -25.13 16.47 6.75
C ALA A 464 -25.26 17.54 7.87
N GLU A 465 -24.47 18.63 7.80
CA GLU A 465 -24.47 19.70 8.81
C GLU A 465 -25.75 20.55 8.73
N ASP A 466 -26.46 20.65 9.86
CA ASP A 466 -27.70 21.43 9.97
C ASP A 466 -27.47 22.89 10.40
N ASP A 467 -26.33 23.23 10.95
CA ASP A 467 -26.06 24.57 11.50
C ASP A 467 -25.34 25.49 10.51
N GLY A 468 -25.97 26.67 10.28
CA GLY A 468 -25.32 27.81 9.62
C GLY A 468 -25.34 27.81 8.09
N ILE A 469 -26.22 27.06 7.47
CA ILE A 469 -26.45 27.12 6.02
C ILE A 469 -27.34 28.34 5.69
N PRO A 470 -27.00 29.17 4.68
CA PRO A 470 -27.84 30.27 4.21
C PRO A 470 -29.18 29.77 3.72
N ILE A 471 -30.26 30.50 4.01
CA ILE A 471 -31.64 30.11 3.61
C ILE A 471 -31.71 29.84 2.10
N GLU A 472 -31.02 30.64 1.30
CA GLU A 472 -30.98 30.48 -0.16
C GLU A 472 -30.29 29.18 -0.62
N ALA A 473 -29.36 28.68 0.15
CA ALA A 473 -28.68 27.41 -0.12
C ALA A 473 -29.48 26.21 0.40
N GLU A 474 -30.33 26.40 1.39
CA GLU A 474 -31.09 25.31 2.03
C GLU A 474 -32.04 24.60 1.04
N ALA A 475 -32.72 25.36 0.19
CA ALA A 475 -33.62 24.80 -0.83
C ALA A 475 -32.85 23.83 -1.79
N TYR A 476 -31.65 24.22 -2.18
CA TYR A 476 -30.76 23.34 -3.02
C TYR A 476 -30.29 22.13 -2.24
N ARG A 477 -29.99 22.25 -0.95
CA ARG A 477 -29.57 21.14 -0.09
C ARG A 477 -30.68 20.08 0.02
N VAL A 478 -31.91 20.52 0.29
CA VAL A 478 -33.05 19.60 0.40
C VAL A 478 -33.31 18.88 -0.92
N LEU A 479 -33.29 19.61 -2.03
CA LEU A 479 -33.50 19.05 -3.35
C LEU A 479 -32.36 18.05 -3.70
N LEU A 480 -31.11 18.38 -3.38
CA LEU A 480 -29.98 17.48 -3.61
C LEU A 480 -30.08 16.19 -2.80
N ARG A 481 -30.44 16.29 -1.51
CA ARG A 481 -30.62 15.09 -0.67
C ARG A 481 -31.67 14.15 -1.26
N GLN A 482 -32.79 14.73 -1.70
CA GLN A 482 -33.84 13.93 -2.34
C GLN A 482 -33.33 13.25 -3.63
N ILE A 483 -32.74 14.01 -4.54
CA ILE A 483 -32.25 13.48 -5.83
C ILE A 483 -31.15 12.46 -5.60
N LEU A 484 -30.19 12.71 -4.72
CA LEU A 484 -29.11 11.80 -4.43
C LEU A 484 -29.60 10.50 -3.78
N GLY A 485 -30.60 10.57 -2.89
CA GLY A 485 -31.25 9.39 -2.31
C GLY A 485 -31.99 8.55 -3.35
N GLU A 486 -32.71 9.18 -4.27
CA GLU A 486 -33.35 8.50 -5.39
C GLU A 486 -32.34 7.86 -6.35
N MET A 487 -31.24 8.54 -6.62
CA MET A 487 -30.18 8.02 -7.51
C MET A 487 -29.32 6.93 -6.86
N GLU A 488 -29.08 6.99 -5.55
CA GLU A 488 -28.32 5.97 -4.82
C GLU A 488 -29.08 4.63 -4.76
N SER A 489 -30.41 4.69 -4.60
CA SER A 489 -31.31 3.55 -4.52
C SER A 489 -31.90 3.12 -5.86
N GLY A 490 -31.83 3.99 -6.88
CA GLY A 490 -32.41 3.75 -8.21
C GLY A 490 -31.52 2.99 -9.18
N PRO A 491 -32.06 2.67 -10.38
CA PRO A 491 -31.30 1.97 -11.41
C PRO A 491 -30.25 2.85 -12.10
N GLN A 492 -30.24 4.16 -11.87
CA GLN A 492 -29.33 5.10 -12.50
C GLN A 492 -27.95 5.08 -11.81
N GLU A 493 -26.95 4.71 -12.56
CA GLU A 493 -25.57 4.69 -12.06
C GLU A 493 -24.87 6.03 -12.27
N HIS A 494 -24.02 6.38 -11.31
CA HIS A 494 -23.11 7.51 -11.46
C HIS A 494 -22.22 7.34 -12.70
N PRO A 495 -22.13 8.31 -13.62
CA PRO A 495 -21.44 8.15 -14.92
C PRO A 495 -20.01 7.64 -14.78
N LYS A 496 -19.28 8.15 -13.80
CA LYS A 496 -17.89 7.77 -13.53
C LYS A 496 -17.75 6.36 -12.95
N LEU A 497 -18.71 5.92 -12.12
CA LEU A 497 -18.75 4.54 -11.64
C LEU A 497 -19.01 3.58 -12.79
N ARG A 498 -20.01 3.86 -13.63
CA ARG A 498 -20.34 3.05 -14.81
C ARG A 498 -19.13 2.88 -15.75
N ASP A 499 -18.40 3.96 -16.05
CA ASP A 499 -17.18 3.89 -16.86
C ASP A 499 -16.10 3.03 -16.21
N ALA A 500 -15.82 3.23 -14.91
CA ALA A 500 -14.80 2.49 -14.18
C ALA A 500 -15.15 0.99 -14.07
N LEU A 501 -16.43 0.65 -13.85
CA LEU A 501 -16.90 -0.73 -13.78
C LEU A 501 -16.78 -1.44 -15.14
N SER A 502 -17.28 -0.82 -16.22
CA SER A 502 -17.17 -1.37 -17.56
C SER A 502 -15.74 -1.63 -17.96
N ASP A 503 -14.86 -0.64 -17.75
CA ASP A 503 -13.44 -0.72 -18.10
C ASP A 503 -12.70 -1.81 -17.32
N ALA A 504 -12.97 -1.93 -16.02
CA ALA A 504 -12.33 -2.93 -15.17
C ALA A 504 -12.80 -4.37 -15.51
N LEU A 505 -14.07 -4.53 -15.85
CA LEU A 505 -14.64 -5.82 -16.28
C LEU A 505 -14.10 -6.24 -17.66
N ASP A 506 -14.04 -5.30 -18.63
CA ASP A 506 -13.47 -5.55 -19.95
C ASP A 506 -11.98 -5.94 -19.86
N ALA A 507 -11.23 -5.33 -18.93
CA ALA A 507 -9.86 -5.71 -18.67
C ALA A 507 -9.76 -7.11 -18.06
N ALA A 508 -10.63 -7.43 -17.09
CA ALA A 508 -10.66 -8.75 -16.46
C ALA A 508 -11.02 -9.86 -17.46
N ASP A 509 -11.94 -9.60 -18.41
CA ASP A 509 -12.26 -10.55 -19.48
C ASP A 509 -11.06 -10.86 -20.41
N ARG A 510 -10.10 -9.92 -20.49
CA ARG A 510 -8.82 -10.15 -21.19
C ARG A 510 -7.73 -10.77 -20.28
N GLY A 511 -8.07 -11.11 -19.03
CA GLY A 511 -7.11 -11.62 -18.05
C GLY A 511 -6.17 -10.55 -17.48
N GLU A 512 -6.50 -9.27 -17.60
CA GLU A 512 -5.71 -8.14 -17.13
C GLU A 512 -6.18 -7.66 -15.76
N LYS A 513 -5.26 -7.56 -14.81
CA LYS A 513 -5.57 -6.99 -13.49
C LYS A 513 -5.63 -5.46 -13.54
N THR A 514 -6.58 -4.91 -12.80
CA THR A 514 -6.79 -3.46 -12.70
C THR A 514 -6.65 -2.97 -11.26
N LEU A 515 -5.86 -1.93 -11.04
CA LEU A 515 -5.73 -1.21 -9.78
C LEU A 515 -6.53 0.09 -9.86
N ILE A 516 -7.56 0.25 -9.03
CA ILE A 516 -8.41 1.46 -9.01
C ILE A 516 -8.08 2.26 -7.75
N PHE A 517 -7.66 3.51 -7.91
CA PHE A 517 -7.48 4.42 -6.78
C PHE A 517 -8.71 5.28 -6.57
N CYS A 518 -9.30 5.16 -5.38
CA CYS A 518 -10.46 5.92 -4.93
C CYS A 518 -10.18 6.52 -3.55
N SER A 519 -10.38 7.82 -3.37
CA SER A 519 -10.13 8.50 -2.11
C SER A 519 -11.31 8.44 -1.14
N ARG A 520 -12.53 8.20 -1.66
CA ARG A 520 -13.77 8.22 -0.87
C ARG A 520 -14.19 6.81 -0.49
N ILE A 521 -14.41 6.60 0.80
CA ILE A 521 -14.77 5.29 1.37
C ILE A 521 -16.10 4.80 0.80
N ALA A 522 -17.12 5.67 0.77
CA ALA A 522 -18.44 5.34 0.24
C ALA A 522 -18.36 4.90 -1.24
N THR A 523 -17.56 5.59 -2.05
CA THR A 523 -17.34 5.21 -3.46
C THR A 523 -16.60 3.87 -3.58
N LEU A 524 -15.60 3.64 -2.74
CA LEU A 524 -14.82 2.40 -2.71
C LEU A 524 -15.72 1.19 -2.40
N GLU A 525 -16.57 1.31 -1.38
CA GLU A 525 -17.53 0.26 -1.00
C GLU A 525 -18.60 0.06 -2.09
N GLN A 526 -19.08 1.14 -2.70
CA GLN A 526 -20.05 1.06 -3.79
C GLN A 526 -19.47 0.40 -5.04
N LEU A 527 -18.23 0.73 -5.43
CA LEU A 527 -17.51 0.08 -6.54
C LEU A 527 -17.40 -1.42 -6.30
N ARG A 528 -16.97 -1.80 -5.11
CA ARG A 528 -16.84 -3.22 -4.78
C ARG A 528 -18.17 -3.97 -4.88
N ARG A 529 -19.20 -3.51 -4.17
CA ARG A 529 -20.52 -4.18 -4.19
C ARG A 529 -21.07 -4.37 -5.61
N LYS A 530 -20.91 -3.34 -6.46
CA LYS A 530 -21.37 -3.42 -7.84
C LYS A 530 -20.54 -4.36 -8.70
N LEU A 531 -19.20 -4.36 -8.52
CA LEU A 531 -18.33 -5.32 -9.21
C LEU A 531 -18.68 -6.75 -8.84
N ASP A 532 -18.84 -7.03 -7.56
CA ASP A 532 -19.20 -8.36 -7.08
C ASP A 532 -20.56 -8.78 -7.64
N SER A 533 -21.57 -7.92 -7.58
CA SER A 533 -22.91 -8.22 -8.12
C SER A 533 -22.91 -8.47 -9.64
N ILE A 534 -22.21 -7.65 -10.42
CA ILE A 534 -22.11 -7.85 -11.88
C ILE A 534 -21.37 -9.14 -12.20
N TRP A 535 -20.29 -9.41 -11.46
CA TRP A 535 -19.50 -10.62 -11.64
C TRP A 535 -20.30 -11.87 -11.29
N GLU A 536 -21.02 -11.85 -10.18
CA GLU A 536 -21.92 -12.94 -9.78
C GLU A 536 -23.00 -13.22 -10.83
N CYS A 537 -23.59 -12.17 -11.42
CA CYS A 537 -24.53 -12.37 -12.55
C CYS A 537 -23.87 -13.07 -13.74
N ARG A 538 -22.63 -12.67 -14.11
CA ARG A 538 -21.89 -13.32 -15.21
C ARG A 538 -21.55 -14.78 -14.90
N ILE A 539 -21.18 -15.06 -13.64
CA ILE A 539 -20.93 -16.45 -13.20
C ILE A 539 -22.21 -17.26 -13.17
N LEU A 540 -23.32 -16.69 -12.70
CA LEU A 540 -24.63 -17.35 -12.72
C LEU A 540 -25.07 -17.71 -14.16
N GLU A 541 -24.81 -16.84 -15.13
CA GLU A 541 -25.07 -17.14 -16.54
C GLU A 541 -24.25 -18.33 -17.05
N ARG A 542 -23.00 -18.48 -16.57
CA ARG A 542 -22.16 -19.65 -16.89
C ARG A 542 -22.69 -20.92 -16.23
N TRP A 543 -23.11 -20.86 -14.98
CA TRP A 543 -23.73 -21.97 -14.28
C TRP A 543 -25.08 -22.41 -14.91
N ARG A 544 -25.87 -21.45 -15.40
CA ARG A 544 -27.14 -21.75 -16.11
C ARG A 544 -26.94 -22.46 -17.43
N LYS A 545 -25.75 -22.47 -18.01
CA LYS A 545 -25.47 -23.35 -19.15
C LYS A 545 -25.39 -24.81 -18.75
N VAL A 546 -25.07 -25.10 -17.50
CA VAL A 546 -24.98 -26.45 -16.93
C VAL A 546 -26.29 -26.82 -16.22
N TYR A 547 -26.81 -25.88 -15.40
CA TYR A 547 -28.04 -26.01 -14.65
C TYR A 547 -28.98 -24.85 -14.99
N PRO A 548 -29.91 -25.00 -15.95
CA PRO A 548 -30.76 -23.91 -16.46
C PRO A 548 -31.61 -23.22 -15.39
N ASP A 549 -31.98 -23.94 -14.33
CA ASP A 549 -32.78 -23.50 -13.19
C ASP A 549 -31.98 -22.94 -12.02
N ALA A 550 -30.64 -22.85 -12.12
CA ALA A 550 -29.78 -22.39 -11.05
C ALA A 550 -30.12 -20.96 -10.60
N GLN A 551 -30.24 -20.79 -9.28
CA GLN A 551 -30.53 -19.51 -8.65
C GLN A 551 -29.24 -18.92 -7.99
N ALA A 552 -29.17 -17.59 -7.87
CA ALA A 552 -28.03 -16.92 -7.32
C ALA A 552 -27.78 -17.29 -5.84
N ASP A 553 -28.85 -17.49 -5.08
CA ASP A 553 -28.76 -17.84 -3.66
C ASP A 553 -28.33 -19.30 -3.43
N GLU A 554 -28.47 -20.16 -4.41
CA GLU A 554 -27.94 -21.53 -4.36
C GLU A 554 -26.46 -21.57 -4.62
N ILE A 555 -25.94 -20.71 -5.51
CA ILE A 555 -24.53 -20.68 -5.93
C ILE A 555 -23.72 -19.73 -5.04
N PHE A 556 -24.21 -18.52 -4.84
CA PHE A 556 -23.56 -17.51 -4.02
C PHE A 556 -24.31 -17.39 -2.70
N ASP A 557 -23.64 -17.52 -1.58
CA ASP A 557 -24.25 -17.37 -0.27
C ASP A 557 -24.61 -15.90 -0.02
N THR A 558 -25.70 -15.43 -0.62
CA THR A 558 -26.19 -14.04 -0.53
C THR A 558 -26.80 -13.70 0.82
N ARG A 559 -26.70 -14.60 1.80
CA ARG A 559 -27.43 -14.56 3.07
C ARG A 559 -26.75 -13.78 4.19
N GLU A 560 -25.68 -13.05 3.94
CA GLU A 560 -25.02 -12.23 4.98
C GLU A 560 -25.83 -10.97 5.38
N GLU A 561 -26.85 -10.57 4.61
CA GLU A 561 -27.59 -9.31 4.90
C GLU A 561 -28.91 -9.51 5.69
N ASP A 562 -29.40 -10.74 5.89
CA ASP A 562 -30.66 -10.98 6.58
C ASP A 562 -30.44 -11.63 7.96
N GLU A 563 -29.91 -10.86 8.92
CA GLU A 563 -29.72 -11.30 10.31
C GLU A 563 -31.04 -11.62 11.07
N THR A 564 -32.22 -11.46 10.47
CA THR A 564 -33.50 -11.49 11.16
C THR A 564 -34.27 -12.79 10.99
N ARG A 565 -33.84 -13.77 10.21
CA ARG A 565 -34.51 -15.06 10.10
C ARG A 565 -33.81 -16.16 10.88
N GLN A 566 -34.49 -16.67 11.88
CA GLN A 566 -34.10 -17.89 12.60
C GLN A 566 -33.90 -19.03 11.59
N ARG A 567 -32.63 -19.32 11.29
CA ARG A 567 -32.26 -20.49 10.48
C ARG A 567 -31.94 -21.64 11.41
N GLY A 568 -32.42 -22.83 11.06
CA GLY A 568 -32.10 -24.04 11.79
C GLY A 568 -30.56 -24.23 11.87
N ARG A 569 -30.08 -24.88 12.94
CA ARG A 569 -28.65 -25.13 13.24
C ARG A 569 -27.89 -25.77 12.07
N GLN A 570 -28.55 -26.59 11.24
CA GLN A 570 -27.95 -27.25 10.06
C GLN A 570 -27.55 -26.27 8.96
N SER A 571 -28.36 -25.26 8.68
CA SER A 571 -28.05 -24.30 7.61
C SER A 571 -26.87 -23.37 7.97
N LEU A 572 -26.70 -23.08 9.27
CA LEU A 572 -25.54 -22.31 9.76
C LEU A 572 -24.24 -23.11 9.67
N LEU A 573 -24.30 -24.40 9.92
CA LEU A 573 -23.13 -25.29 9.83
C LEU A 573 -22.76 -25.57 8.36
N GLN A 574 -23.73 -25.80 7.47
CA GLN A 574 -23.47 -25.95 6.04
C GLN A 574 -22.91 -24.66 5.40
N ALA A 575 -23.46 -23.48 5.77
CA ALA A 575 -22.92 -22.20 5.35
C ALA A 575 -21.49 -21.97 5.84
N ARG A 576 -21.15 -22.51 7.00
CA ARG A 576 -19.85 -22.41 7.61
C ARG A 576 -18.80 -23.28 6.90
N PHE A 577 -19.16 -24.50 6.46
CA PHE A 577 -18.27 -25.35 5.66
C PHE A 577 -17.98 -24.79 4.27
N ARG A 578 -18.81 -23.88 3.78
CA ARG A 578 -18.60 -23.18 2.51
C ARG A 578 -17.59 -22.03 2.59
N LYS A 579 -17.27 -21.54 3.78
CA LYS A 579 -16.26 -20.47 3.98
C LYS A 579 -14.86 -21.08 4.02
N SER A 580 -13.95 -20.52 3.25
CA SER A 580 -12.54 -20.98 3.13
C SER A 580 -11.73 -20.91 4.43
N GLN A 581 -12.28 -20.37 5.49
CA GLN A 581 -11.71 -20.30 6.84
C GLN A 581 -12.36 -21.29 7.81
N ASP A 582 -13.10 -22.27 7.30
CA ASP A 582 -13.77 -23.24 8.17
C ASP A 582 -12.76 -24.02 9.00
N VAL A 583 -12.99 -24.01 10.32
CA VAL A 583 -12.12 -24.60 11.33
C VAL A 583 -11.95 -26.10 11.14
N LEU A 584 -13.00 -26.80 10.65
CA LEU A 584 -12.93 -28.23 10.36
C LEU A 584 -12.06 -28.53 9.16
N TYR A 585 -12.11 -27.71 8.12
CA TYR A 585 -11.19 -27.83 6.98
C TYR A 585 -9.74 -27.56 7.36
N LEU A 586 -9.50 -26.59 8.22
CA LEU A 586 -8.16 -26.35 8.77
C LEU A 586 -7.68 -27.52 9.62
N ALA A 587 -8.55 -28.07 10.46
CA ALA A 587 -8.26 -29.23 11.30
C ALA A 587 -7.98 -30.48 10.47
N LEU A 588 -8.78 -30.73 9.43
CA LEU A 588 -8.56 -31.86 8.52
C LEU A 588 -7.25 -31.72 7.75
N ARG A 589 -6.92 -30.52 7.32
CA ARG A 589 -5.63 -30.21 6.67
C ARG A 589 -4.46 -30.52 7.61
N GLU A 590 -4.54 -30.10 8.87
CA GLU A 590 -3.49 -30.35 9.84
C GLU A 590 -3.36 -31.84 10.17
N PHE A 591 -4.47 -32.55 10.32
CA PHE A 591 -4.49 -34.00 10.48
C PHE A 591 -3.82 -34.73 9.32
N HIS A 592 -4.18 -34.35 8.11
CA HIS A 592 -3.62 -34.90 6.87
C HIS A 592 -2.12 -34.65 6.75
N CYS A 593 -1.63 -33.48 7.09
CA CYS A 593 -0.20 -33.15 7.03
C CYS A 593 0.65 -33.83 8.11
N ARG A 594 0.08 -34.19 9.24
CA ARG A 594 0.84 -34.77 10.37
C ARG A 594 0.87 -36.29 10.42
N THR A 595 -0.19 -36.95 9.94
CA THR A 595 -0.40 -38.32 10.38
C THR A 595 0.13 -39.35 9.39
N VAL A 596 0.22 -39.11 8.07
CA VAL A 596 0.60 -40.18 7.17
C VAL A 596 0.95 -39.74 5.74
N VAL A 597 2.15 -39.99 5.33
CA VAL A 597 2.59 -39.98 3.91
C VAL A 597 1.87 -41.04 3.05
N THR A 598 1.36 -42.11 3.66
CA THR A 598 0.66 -43.19 2.99
C THR A 598 -0.86 -43.17 3.09
N ALA A 599 -1.47 -42.44 4.03
CA ALA A 599 -2.92 -42.27 4.15
C ALA A 599 -3.46 -40.95 3.54
N ALA A 600 -2.60 -40.16 2.94
CA ALA A 600 -2.97 -38.92 2.27
C ALA A 600 -4.01 -39.17 1.17
N ASP A 601 -3.80 -40.16 0.35
CA ASP A 601 -4.70 -40.56 -0.72
C ASP A 601 -6.06 -41.06 -0.17
N TRP A 602 -6.03 -41.85 0.86
CA TRP A 602 -7.22 -42.36 1.52
C TRP A 602 -8.07 -41.23 2.14
N ALA A 603 -7.46 -40.31 2.88
CA ALA A 603 -8.18 -39.21 3.52
C ALA A 603 -8.78 -38.24 2.49
N CYS A 604 -8.10 -38.00 1.37
CA CYS A 604 -8.65 -37.24 0.26
C CYS A 604 -9.87 -37.91 -0.38
N GLU A 605 -9.82 -39.25 -0.59
CA GLU A 605 -10.96 -40.00 -1.10
C GLU A 605 -12.14 -40.07 -0.14
N ARG A 606 -11.92 -39.89 1.17
CA ARG A 606 -12.94 -39.96 2.22
C ARG A 606 -13.25 -38.61 2.88
N LEU A 607 -12.78 -37.52 2.29
CA LEU A 607 -12.86 -36.18 2.83
C LEU A 607 -14.28 -35.82 3.29
N GLU A 608 -15.27 -36.08 2.46
CA GLU A 608 -16.66 -35.72 2.76
C GLU A 608 -17.23 -36.53 3.91
N GLU A 609 -16.96 -37.81 3.92
CA GLU A 609 -17.43 -38.68 5.00
C GLU A 609 -16.77 -38.30 6.33
N ILE A 610 -15.49 -37.98 6.32
CA ILE A 610 -14.78 -37.49 7.51
C ILE A 610 -15.40 -36.19 8.01
N ILE A 611 -15.62 -35.23 7.09
CA ILE A 611 -16.23 -33.95 7.46
C ILE A 611 -17.68 -34.11 7.91
N ARG A 612 -18.46 -34.97 7.26
CA ARG A 612 -19.84 -35.28 7.64
C ARG A 612 -19.87 -35.84 9.06
N ARG A 613 -19.04 -36.80 9.40
CA ARG A 613 -18.93 -37.41 10.73
C ARG A 613 -18.42 -36.39 11.78
N ALA A 614 -17.40 -35.61 11.44
CA ALA A 614 -16.90 -34.55 12.31
C ALA A 614 -17.96 -33.48 12.59
N ASN A 615 -18.80 -33.16 11.61
CA ASN A 615 -19.90 -32.22 11.77
C ASN A 615 -21.00 -32.77 12.70
N ILE A 616 -21.36 -34.05 12.57
CA ILE A 616 -22.29 -34.71 13.50
C ILE A 616 -21.73 -34.70 14.92
N LEU A 617 -20.45 -34.98 15.10
CA LEU A 617 -19.79 -34.91 16.41
C LEU A 617 -19.83 -33.50 17.00
N LEU A 618 -19.55 -32.47 16.20
CA LEU A 618 -19.68 -31.07 16.63
C LEU A 618 -21.11 -30.71 17.04
N GLN A 619 -22.09 -31.23 16.33
CA GLN A 619 -23.50 -31.02 16.70
C GLN A 619 -23.87 -31.71 18.02
N THR A 620 -23.33 -32.93 18.25
CA THR A 620 -23.60 -33.70 19.48
C THR A 620 -22.87 -33.16 20.69
N LEU A 621 -21.70 -32.57 20.50
CA LEU A 621 -20.87 -31.99 21.58
C LEU A 621 -21.40 -30.65 22.08
N ARG A 622 -22.56 -30.12 21.65
CA ARG A 622 -23.11 -28.83 22.11
C ARG A 622 -22.04 -27.92 22.74
N VAL A 623 -21.17 -27.41 21.90
CA VAL A 623 -20.24 -26.37 22.36
C VAL A 623 -21.09 -25.17 22.68
N GLY A 624 -21.20 -24.89 23.95
CA GLY A 624 -22.16 -24.02 24.58
C GLY A 624 -22.43 -22.69 23.91
N LYS A 625 -23.51 -22.06 24.30
CA LYS A 625 -23.96 -20.70 24.00
C LYS A 625 -22.88 -19.62 24.02
N THR A 626 -21.79 -19.84 23.35
CA THR A 626 -20.83 -18.79 23.05
C THR A 626 -21.28 -18.14 21.74
N SER A 627 -21.58 -16.87 21.88
CA SER A 627 -21.73 -15.83 20.87
C SER A 627 -21.14 -16.21 19.51
N ALA A 628 -21.59 -15.58 18.45
CA ALA A 628 -21.21 -15.68 17.03
C ALA A 628 -19.66 -15.68 16.73
N GLU A 629 -18.81 -15.75 17.71
CA GLU A 629 -17.36 -15.88 17.68
C GLU A 629 -16.96 -17.36 17.73
N GLY A 630 -16.77 -17.90 16.60
CA GLY A 630 -15.95 -19.06 16.25
C GLY A 630 -15.93 -20.30 17.17
N ILE A 631 -16.29 -21.48 16.62
CA ILE A 631 -15.96 -22.79 17.25
C ILE A 631 -14.46 -22.82 17.52
N ASP A 632 -14.09 -23.22 18.73
CA ASP A 632 -12.71 -23.41 19.12
C ASP A 632 -12.05 -24.40 18.12
N TYR A 633 -10.94 -23.99 17.55
CA TYR A 633 -10.13 -24.80 16.63
C TYR A 633 -9.78 -26.16 17.24
N GLN A 634 -9.50 -26.22 18.53
CA GLN A 634 -9.13 -27.47 19.23
C GLN A 634 -10.30 -28.47 19.27
N VAL A 635 -11.53 -28.00 19.41
CA VAL A 635 -12.73 -28.85 19.36
C VAL A 635 -12.94 -29.40 17.97
N ALA A 636 -12.85 -28.55 16.97
CA ALA A 636 -12.97 -28.94 15.56
C ALA A 636 -11.90 -29.96 15.16
N LYS A 637 -10.66 -29.75 15.62
CA LYS A 637 -9.53 -30.67 15.39
C LYS A 637 -9.80 -32.05 15.96
N ARG A 638 -10.26 -32.14 17.20
CA ARG A 638 -10.61 -33.43 17.84
C ARG A 638 -11.72 -34.15 17.12
N CYS A 639 -12.78 -33.45 16.70
CA CYS A 639 -13.86 -34.07 15.92
C CYS A 639 -13.36 -34.65 14.60
N VAL A 640 -12.47 -33.95 13.90
CA VAL A 640 -11.88 -34.45 12.65
C VAL A 640 -10.95 -35.63 12.88
N GLU A 641 -10.06 -35.54 13.87
CA GLU A 641 -9.12 -36.60 14.22
C GLU A 641 -9.84 -37.88 14.64
N HIS A 642 -10.89 -37.76 15.47
CA HIS A 642 -11.73 -38.87 15.87
C HIS A 642 -12.51 -39.49 14.68
N ALA A 643 -13.21 -38.65 13.90
CA ALA A 643 -13.99 -39.10 12.75
C ALA A 643 -13.13 -39.82 11.72
N ALA A 644 -11.95 -39.28 11.39
CA ALA A 644 -11.03 -39.89 10.47
C ALA A 644 -10.45 -41.20 11.02
N SER A 645 -10.10 -41.26 12.29
CA SER A 645 -9.53 -42.46 12.92
C SER A 645 -10.56 -43.60 13.01
N VAL A 646 -11.80 -43.32 13.37
CA VAL A 646 -12.91 -44.29 13.41
C VAL A 646 -13.18 -44.83 12.02
N LEU A 647 -13.31 -43.95 11.02
CA LEU A 647 -13.56 -44.36 9.64
C LEU A 647 -12.43 -45.22 9.08
N TRP A 648 -11.18 -44.87 9.39
CA TRP A 648 -10.00 -45.64 9.01
C TRP A 648 -10.07 -47.10 9.55
N LEU A 649 -10.38 -47.28 10.82
CA LEU A 649 -10.50 -48.60 11.44
C LEU A 649 -11.66 -49.42 10.89
N GLU A 650 -12.80 -48.75 10.59
CA GLU A 650 -13.95 -49.41 9.95
C GLU A 650 -13.63 -49.96 8.58
N GLU A 651 -12.81 -49.25 7.78
CA GLU A 651 -12.41 -49.69 6.43
C GLU A 651 -11.21 -50.66 6.43
N HIS A 652 -10.42 -50.70 7.52
CA HIS A 652 -9.23 -51.53 7.66
C HIS A 652 -9.29 -52.43 8.91
N PRO A 653 -10.30 -53.31 9.03
CA PRO A 653 -10.51 -54.10 10.25
C PRO A 653 -9.34 -55.11 10.54
N GLU A 654 -8.55 -55.47 9.56
CA GLU A 654 -7.38 -56.34 9.70
C GLU A 654 -6.16 -55.61 10.30
N THR A 655 -6.20 -54.29 10.45
CA THR A 655 -5.06 -53.50 10.91
C THR A 655 -5.04 -53.47 12.43
N GLN A 656 -3.93 -53.88 13.05
CA GLN A 656 -3.73 -53.66 14.50
C GLN A 656 -3.49 -52.17 14.75
N PRO A 657 -4.42 -51.47 15.44
CA PRO A 657 -4.27 -50.03 15.65
C PRO A 657 -3.11 -49.74 16.62
N SER A 658 -2.30 -48.71 16.25
CA SER A 658 -1.31 -48.15 17.18
C SER A 658 -1.98 -47.58 18.42
N GLU A 659 -1.26 -47.46 19.53
CA GLU A 659 -1.76 -46.83 20.76
C GLU A 659 -2.32 -45.44 20.50
N THR A 660 -1.68 -44.65 19.64
CA THR A 660 -2.15 -43.32 19.21
C THR A 660 -3.51 -43.39 18.49
N LEU A 661 -3.68 -44.33 17.58
CA LEU A 661 -4.93 -44.52 16.83
C LEU A 661 -6.06 -45.00 17.74
N GLN A 662 -5.77 -45.87 18.70
CA GLN A 662 -6.74 -46.32 19.72
C GLN A 662 -7.22 -45.15 20.60
N ASN A 663 -6.30 -44.27 21.00
CA ASN A 663 -6.64 -43.09 21.80
C ASN A 663 -7.51 -42.09 21.02
N LEU A 664 -7.22 -41.86 19.75
CA LEU A 664 -8.01 -40.99 18.89
C LEU A 664 -9.44 -41.55 18.60
N CYS A 665 -9.62 -42.86 18.59
CA CYS A 665 -10.91 -43.51 18.43
C CYS A 665 -11.75 -43.61 19.72
N ASN A 666 -11.18 -43.27 20.87
CA ASN A 666 -11.90 -43.29 22.15
C ASN A 666 -12.89 -42.09 22.21
N PRO A 667 -14.19 -42.32 22.46
CA PRO A 667 -15.16 -41.22 22.63
C PRO A 667 -14.76 -40.20 23.72
N ASP A 668 -14.05 -40.61 24.75
CA ASP A 668 -13.56 -39.73 25.82
C ASP A 668 -12.50 -38.72 25.31
N TYR A 669 -11.84 -39.00 24.18
CA TYR A 669 -10.93 -38.07 23.52
C TYR A 669 -11.63 -36.76 23.15
N LEU A 670 -12.90 -36.84 22.75
CA LEU A 670 -13.69 -35.66 22.39
C LEU A 670 -14.03 -34.77 23.60
N ARG A 671 -14.12 -35.38 24.81
CA ARG A 671 -14.52 -34.70 26.04
C ARG A 671 -13.35 -34.17 26.86
N PHE A 672 -12.15 -34.66 26.61
CA PHE A 672 -10.98 -34.35 27.43
C PHE A 672 -10.61 -32.87 27.38
N GLY A 673 -10.71 -32.17 28.49
CA GLY A 673 -10.41 -30.73 28.61
C GLY A 673 -11.47 -29.80 28.05
N LEU A 674 -12.71 -30.28 27.91
CA LEU A 674 -13.89 -29.46 27.59
C LEU A 674 -14.84 -29.53 28.78
N ASP A 675 -15.23 -28.37 29.34
CA ASP A 675 -16.32 -28.28 30.36
C ASP A 675 -17.67 -28.41 29.62
N LEU A 676 -18.15 -29.62 29.42
CA LEU A 676 -19.43 -29.92 28.79
C LEU A 676 -20.42 -30.50 29.83
N ASP A 677 -21.57 -29.87 29.99
CA ASP A 677 -22.67 -30.37 30.84
C ASP A 677 -23.39 -31.54 30.16
N GLU A 678 -23.78 -32.56 30.95
CA GLU A 678 -24.25 -33.87 30.47
C GLU A 678 -25.71 -33.91 29.93
N ASP A 679 -26.48 -32.83 30.01
CA ASP A 679 -27.95 -32.94 29.92
C ASP A 679 -28.56 -32.38 28.62
N ASP A 680 -28.25 -32.83 27.42
CA ASP A 680 -29.09 -32.48 26.27
C ASP A 680 -28.75 -33.28 25.01
N TYR A 681 -29.34 -34.46 24.85
CA TYR A 681 -29.34 -35.21 23.56
C TYR A 681 -30.76 -35.28 22.95
N GLU A 682 -31.01 -34.61 21.87
CA GLU A 682 -32.13 -34.88 20.98
C GLU A 682 -31.67 -35.14 19.53
N HIS A 683 -32.11 -36.23 18.99
CA HIS A 683 -31.88 -36.67 17.61
C HIS A 683 -32.90 -36.04 16.68
N ASP A 684 -32.44 -35.37 15.62
CA ASP A 684 -33.25 -35.07 14.44
C ASP A 684 -32.55 -35.58 13.19
N SER A 685 -33.21 -36.58 12.58
CA SER A 685 -32.83 -37.16 11.30
C SER A 685 -33.79 -36.64 10.22
N ALA A 686 -33.38 -35.66 9.44
CA ALA A 686 -34.06 -35.24 8.23
C ALA A 686 -33.20 -35.58 7.00
N GLY A 687 -33.85 -36.24 6.03
CA GLY A 687 -33.18 -36.75 4.84
C GLY A 687 -32.63 -35.62 3.94
N ASP A 688 -31.39 -35.79 3.54
CA ASP A 688 -30.62 -34.81 2.78
C ASP A 688 -30.65 -35.17 1.28
N GLU A 689 -31.35 -34.38 0.46
CA GLU A 689 -30.96 -34.17 -0.91
C GLU A 689 -29.79 -33.17 -0.90
N GLN A 690 -28.57 -33.63 -1.14
CA GLN A 690 -27.40 -32.76 -1.31
C GLN A 690 -27.59 -31.89 -2.56
N PRO A 691 -27.29 -30.57 -2.48
CA PRO A 691 -27.41 -29.69 -3.64
C PRO A 691 -26.51 -30.16 -4.81
N ARG A 692 -27.02 -30.13 -6.05
CA ARG A 692 -26.37 -30.56 -7.29
C ARG A 692 -24.94 -30.03 -7.44
N TRP A 693 -24.67 -28.82 -7.02
CA TRP A 693 -23.38 -28.17 -7.13
C TRP A 693 -22.36 -28.65 -6.06
N GLU A 694 -22.79 -29.16 -4.90
CA GLU A 694 -21.88 -29.81 -3.94
C GLU A 694 -21.33 -31.12 -4.52
N ILE A 695 -22.12 -31.85 -5.26
CA ILE A 695 -21.72 -33.05 -6.00
C ILE A 695 -20.67 -32.67 -7.08
N SER A 696 -20.91 -31.57 -7.79
CA SER A 696 -19.97 -31.02 -8.78
C SER A 696 -18.65 -30.58 -8.18
N GLU A 697 -18.64 -29.94 -7.02
CA GLU A 697 -17.44 -29.61 -6.29
C GLU A 697 -16.64 -30.85 -5.87
N ARG A 698 -17.33 -31.87 -5.39
CA ARG A 698 -16.73 -33.15 -5.01
C ARG A 698 -16.01 -33.78 -6.18
N VAL A 699 -16.70 -33.88 -7.33
CA VAL A 699 -16.13 -34.45 -8.53
C VAL A 699 -14.93 -33.67 -9.03
N ALA A 700 -15.01 -32.33 -9.00
CA ALA A 700 -13.88 -31.49 -9.39
C ALA A 700 -12.65 -31.68 -8.48
N ARG A 701 -12.85 -31.83 -7.17
CA ARG A 701 -11.73 -32.12 -6.24
C ARG A 701 -11.07 -33.47 -6.56
N ILE A 702 -11.83 -34.48 -6.89
CA ILE A 702 -11.31 -35.79 -7.31
C ILE A 702 -10.56 -35.67 -8.64
N VAL A 703 -11.12 -34.95 -9.60
CA VAL A 703 -10.56 -34.75 -10.94
C VAL A 703 -9.29 -33.91 -10.91
N LEU A 704 -9.20 -32.97 -10.00
CA LEU A 704 -8.02 -32.12 -9.79
C LEU A 704 -7.02 -32.71 -8.81
N GLY A 705 -7.40 -33.82 -8.14
CA GLY A 705 -6.50 -34.55 -7.26
C GLY A 705 -5.31 -35.18 -7.99
N ASP A 706 -4.47 -35.83 -7.26
CA ASP A 706 -3.08 -36.20 -7.51
C ASP A 706 -2.72 -36.93 -8.82
N ARG A 707 -3.70 -37.37 -9.64
CA ARG A 707 -3.48 -38.20 -10.85
C ARG A 707 -4.02 -37.59 -12.15
N GLY A 708 -4.34 -36.30 -12.14
CA GLY A 708 -4.89 -35.66 -13.34
C GLY A 708 -3.82 -35.20 -14.32
N SER A 709 -4.13 -35.21 -15.61
CA SER A 709 -3.26 -34.74 -16.70
C SER A 709 -2.76 -33.29 -16.53
N LEU A 710 -3.43 -32.51 -15.71
CA LEU A 710 -2.98 -31.18 -15.33
C LEU A 710 -1.62 -31.22 -14.59
N TRP A 711 -1.53 -32.07 -13.57
CA TRP A 711 -0.32 -32.15 -12.72
C TRP A 711 0.83 -32.83 -13.44
N GLU A 712 0.55 -33.77 -14.33
CA GLU A 712 1.57 -34.37 -15.20
C GLU A 712 2.21 -33.30 -16.10
N SER A 713 1.42 -32.41 -16.66
CA SER A 713 1.93 -31.29 -17.50
C SER A 713 2.77 -30.28 -16.72
N MET A 714 2.68 -30.26 -15.38
CA MET A 714 3.37 -29.34 -14.48
C MET A 714 4.38 -30.05 -13.56
N ALA A 715 4.60 -31.35 -13.78
CA ALA A 715 5.46 -32.18 -12.92
C ALA A 715 6.86 -31.57 -12.70
N GLY A 716 7.50 -31.05 -13.73
CA GLY A 716 8.81 -30.42 -13.64
C GLY A 716 8.89 -29.16 -12.76
N LEU A 717 7.75 -28.46 -12.56
CA LEU A 717 7.66 -27.33 -11.60
C LEU A 717 7.38 -27.85 -10.19
N LEU A 718 6.48 -28.82 -10.06
CA LEU A 718 6.11 -29.41 -8.76
C LEU A 718 7.25 -30.18 -8.11
N GLU A 719 8.09 -30.86 -8.89
CA GLU A 719 9.26 -31.58 -8.39
C GLU A 719 10.29 -30.69 -7.71
N LYS A 720 10.31 -29.40 -8.01
CA LYS A 720 11.18 -28.43 -7.34
C LYS A 720 10.76 -28.12 -5.90
N LEU A 721 9.55 -28.52 -5.52
CA LEU A 721 8.99 -28.23 -4.20
C LEU A 721 9.18 -29.43 -3.26
N PRO A 722 9.40 -29.17 -1.95
CA PRO A 722 9.35 -30.22 -0.93
C PRO A 722 8.01 -30.98 -0.97
N PRO A 723 7.99 -32.31 -0.69
CA PRO A 723 6.77 -33.12 -0.77
C PRO A 723 5.58 -32.53 0.01
N ASP A 724 5.80 -32.13 1.25
CA ASP A 724 4.74 -31.58 2.12
C ASP A 724 4.16 -30.26 1.55
N LEU A 725 5.02 -29.41 1.00
CA LEU A 725 4.60 -28.15 0.41
C LEU A 725 3.83 -28.38 -0.90
N ARG A 726 4.23 -29.39 -1.67
CA ARG A 726 3.56 -29.82 -2.90
C ARG A 726 2.11 -30.26 -2.61
N VAL A 727 1.93 -31.14 -1.64
CA VAL A 727 0.60 -31.63 -1.25
C VAL A 727 -0.30 -30.46 -0.82
N ARG A 728 0.19 -29.59 0.06
CA ARG A 728 -0.54 -28.40 0.49
C ARG A 728 -0.91 -27.47 -0.67
N LEU A 729 0.00 -27.29 -1.62
CA LEU A 729 -0.21 -26.44 -2.79
C LEU A 729 -1.31 -27.00 -3.69
N VAL A 730 -1.23 -28.31 -4.02
CA VAL A 730 -2.23 -29.00 -4.86
C VAL A 730 -3.62 -28.93 -4.22
N GLU A 731 -3.72 -29.18 -2.92
CA GLU A 731 -4.97 -29.08 -2.17
C GLU A 731 -5.55 -27.67 -2.19
N GLN A 732 -4.72 -26.65 -1.97
CA GLN A 732 -5.19 -25.24 -1.99
C GLN A 732 -5.60 -24.78 -3.40
N LEU A 733 -4.89 -25.23 -4.43
CA LEU A 733 -5.28 -24.95 -5.82
C LEU A 733 -6.57 -25.67 -6.22
N ALA A 734 -6.74 -26.94 -5.84
CA ALA A 734 -8.00 -27.65 -6.05
C ALA A 734 -9.17 -26.90 -5.36
N ARG A 735 -8.94 -26.46 -4.13
CA ARG A 735 -9.92 -25.64 -3.39
C ARG A 735 -10.19 -24.30 -4.06
N TYR A 736 -9.15 -23.61 -4.57
CA TYR A 736 -9.33 -22.36 -5.32
C TYR A 736 -10.20 -22.58 -6.56
N LEU A 737 -9.95 -23.62 -7.33
CA LEU A 737 -10.72 -23.93 -8.54
C LEU A 737 -12.16 -24.32 -8.26
N THR A 738 -12.47 -24.79 -7.05
CA THR A 738 -13.84 -25.09 -6.61
C THR A 738 -14.59 -23.88 -6.08
N TYR A 739 -13.94 -22.73 -5.89
CA TYR A 739 -14.68 -21.51 -5.54
C TYR A 739 -15.67 -21.13 -6.63
N LYS A 740 -16.91 -20.90 -6.24
CA LYS A 740 -18.01 -20.60 -7.16
C LYS A 740 -17.78 -19.34 -7.98
N GLN A 741 -17.11 -18.35 -7.37
CA GLN A 741 -16.76 -17.09 -8.02
C GLN A 741 -15.62 -17.22 -9.04
N VAL A 742 -14.87 -18.34 -9.04
CA VAL A 742 -13.76 -18.58 -9.96
C VAL A 742 -14.22 -19.12 -11.31
N SER A 743 -15.43 -19.62 -11.43
CA SER A 743 -16.06 -20.16 -12.65
C SER A 743 -15.42 -21.42 -13.27
N PHE A 744 -14.34 -21.94 -12.75
CA PHE A 744 -13.67 -23.11 -13.32
C PHE A 744 -14.60 -24.32 -13.46
N LEU A 745 -15.38 -24.59 -12.42
CA LEU A 745 -16.34 -25.70 -12.44
C LEU A 745 -17.42 -25.52 -13.48
N ALA A 746 -18.00 -24.32 -13.58
CA ALA A 746 -19.01 -24.01 -14.57
C ALA A 746 -18.44 -24.17 -15.99
N ASP A 747 -17.21 -23.74 -16.21
CA ASP A 747 -16.52 -23.88 -17.49
C ASP A 747 -16.23 -25.34 -17.83
N LEU A 748 -15.71 -26.13 -16.87
CA LEU A 748 -15.44 -27.56 -17.05
C LEU A 748 -16.71 -28.35 -17.38
N LEU A 749 -17.78 -28.16 -16.60
CA LEU A 749 -19.02 -28.89 -16.77
C LEU A 749 -19.75 -28.45 -18.05
N SER A 750 -19.70 -27.20 -18.44
CA SER A 750 -20.25 -26.69 -19.70
C SER A 750 -19.55 -27.33 -20.91
N GLU A 751 -18.24 -27.43 -20.89
CA GLU A 751 -17.46 -28.11 -21.95
C GLU A 751 -17.74 -29.63 -21.97
N ALA A 752 -17.87 -30.25 -20.80
CA ALA A 752 -18.25 -31.68 -20.70
C ALA A 752 -19.63 -31.94 -21.27
N LEU A 753 -20.61 -31.10 -20.95
CA LEU A 753 -21.98 -31.19 -21.50
C LEU A 753 -21.96 -30.99 -23.01
N ALA A 754 -21.21 -30.04 -23.54
CA ALA A 754 -21.06 -29.81 -24.97
C ALA A 754 -20.40 -31.02 -25.69
N ALA A 755 -19.57 -31.78 -24.98
CA ALA A 755 -18.98 -33.01 -25.47
C ALA A 755 -19.93 -34.27 -25.35
N GLY A 756 -21.14 -34.08 -24.86
CA GLY A 756 -22.14 -35.13 -24.72
C GLY A 756 -22.05 -35.97 -23.44
N LEU A 757 -21.33 -35.51 -22.44
CA LEU A 757 -21.28 -36.15 -21.12
C LEU A 757 -22.52 -35.78 -20.30
N SER A 758 -23.03 -36.74 -19.51
CA SER A 758 -24.08 -36.43 -18.54
C SER A 758 -23.48 -35.66 -17.36
N VAL A 759 -24.13 -34.57 -17.01
CA VAL A 759 -23.76 -33.77 -15.84
C VAL A 759 -24.64 -34.14 -14.63
N GLU A 760 -25.69 -34.90 -14.84
CA GLU A 760 -26.57 -35.46 -13.80
C GLU A 760 -26.93 -36.91 -14.11
N PRO A 761 -26.49 -37.86 -13.28
CA PRO A 761 -25.49 -37.77 -12.22
C PRO A 761 -24.07 -37.57 -12.79
N VAL A 762 -23.26 -36.75 -12.10
CA VAL A 762 -21.86 -36.55 -12.50
C VAL A 762 -21.05 -37.78 -12.13
N GLU A 763 -20.56 -38.52 -13.12
CA GLU A 763 -19.66 -39.64 -12.91
C GLU A 763 -18.20 -39.18 -12.92
N SER A 764 -17.49 -39.37 -11.80
CA SER A 764 -16.09 -38.99 -11.64
C SER A 764 -15.18 -39.62 -12.70
N ALA A 765 -15.44 -40.89 -13.06
CA ALA A 765 -14.67 -41.61 -14.07
C ALA A 765 -14.79 -40.98 -15.46
N ALA A 766 -16.01 -40.58 -15.85
CA ALA A 766 -16.26 -39.97 -17.15
C ALA A 766 -15.58 -38.58 -17.25
N LEU A 767 -15.57 -37.81 -16.16
CA LEU A 767 -14.88 -36.54 -16.12
C LEU A 767 -13.36 -36.69 -16.13
N LEU A 768 -12.80 -37.68 -15.43
CA LEU A 768 -11.37 -37.97 -15.49
C LEU A 768 -10.91 -38.31 -16.92
N GLU A 769 -11.68 -39.11 -17.66
CA GLU A 769 -11.41 -39.40 -19.08
C GLU A 769 -11.57 -38.16 -19.99
N PHE A 770 -12.40 -37.21 -19.58
CA PHE A 770 -12.64 -35.97 -20.34
C PHE A 770 -11.55 -34.92 -20.10
N MET A 771 -10.90 -34.86 -18.93
CA MET A 771 -9.92 -33.83 -18.58
C MET A 771 -8.82 -33.60 -19.64
N PRO A 772 -8.21 -34.62 -20.25
CA PRO A 772 -7.22 -34.40 -21.32
C PRO A 772 -7.80 -33.71 -22.56
N LYS A 773 -9.10 -33.83 -22.80
CA LYS A 773 -9.81 -33.15 -23.88
C LYS A 773 -10.12 -31.70 -23.47
N PHE A 774 -10.57 -31.49 -22.24
CA PHE A 774 -10.83 -30.16 -21.67
C PHE A 774 -9.60 -29.27 -21.76
N TRP A 775 -8.43 -29.78 -21.36
CA TRP A 775 -7.18 -28.98 -21.41
C TRP A 775 -6.76 -28.57 -22.83
N LYS A 776 -7.36 -29.16 -23.88
CA LYS A 776 -7.14 -28.80 -25.28
C LYS A 776 -8.13 -27.77 -25.78
N THR A 777 -9.23 -27.52 -25.09
CA THR A 777 -10.20 -26.45 -25.45
C THR A 777 -9.57 -25.07 -25.19
N PRO A 778 -10.03 -24.00 -25.87
CA PRO A 778 -9.56 -22.64 -25.60
C PRO A 778 -9.74 -22.23 -24.13
N CYS A 779 -10.84 -22.64 -23.52
CA CYS A 779 -11.12 -22.37 -22.11
C CYS A 779 -10.15 -23.12 -21.19
N GLY A 780 -9.94 -24.43 -21.41
CA GLY A 780 -8.99 -25.23 -20.66
C GLY A 780 -7.54 -24.74 -20.80
N GLN A 781 -7.13 -24.28 -22.01
CA GLN A 781 -5.82 -23.69 -22.24
C GLN A 781 -5.65 -22.38 -21.44
N SER A 782 -6.69 -21.57 -21.35
CA SER A 782 -6.63 -20.34 -20.55
C SER A 782 -6.37 -20.65 -19.07
N TRP A 783 -7.11 -21.61 -18.51
CA TRP A 783 -6.89 -22.07 -17.13
C TRP A 783 -5.51 -22.69 -16.93
N MET A 784 -5.06 -23.53 -17.86
CA MET A 784 -3.73 -24.14 -17.82
C MET A 784 -2.61 -23.08 -17.77
N ASN A 785 -2.72 -22.05 -18.62
CA ASN A 785 -1.75 -20.96 -18.68
C ASN A 785 -1.73 -20.15 -17.37
N GLN A 786 -2.90 -19.87 -16.79
CA GLN A 786 -3.01 -19.17 -15.51
C GLN A 786 -2.40 -19.97 -14.35
N LEU A 787 -2.70 -21.26 -14.28
CA LEU A 787 -2.14 -22.15 -13.23
C LEU A 787 -0.63 -22.33 -13.39
N ARG A 788 -0.13 -22.47 -14.62
CA ARG A 788 1.30 -22.53 -14.89
C ARG A 788 2.02 -21.27 -14.46
N ALA A 789 1.49 -20.11 -14.85
CA ALA A 789 2.06 -18.81 -14.44
C ALA A 789 2.06 -18.66 -12.91
N PHE A 790 1.05 -19.18 -12.23
CA PHE A 790 1.02 -19.19 -10.77
C PHE A 790 2.09 -20.12 -10.17
N LEU A 791 2.26 -21.33 -10.70
CA LEU A 791 3.28 -22.28 -10.23
C LEU A 791 4.69 -21.74 -10.46
N GLU A 792 4.96 -21.15 -11.62
CA GLU A 792 6.24 -20.48 -11.91
C GLU A 792 6.51 -19.37 -10.87
N TYR A 793 5.51 -18.52 -10.62
CA TYR A 793 5.60 -17.49 -9.60
C TYR A 793 5.85 -18.06 -8.20
N PHE A 794 5.17 -19.16 -7.83
CA PHE A 794 5.26 -19.79 -6.51
C PHE A 794 6.61 -20.46 -6.25
N VAL A 795 7.12 -21.20 -7.23
CA VAL A 795 8.41 -21.93 -7.12
C VAL A 795 9.60 -20.98 -6.97
N GLU A 796 9.52 -19.76 -7.51
CA GLU A 796 10.57 -18.75 -7.37
C GLU A 796 10.62 -18.09 -5.97
N ARG A 797 9.68 -18.39 -5.07
CA ARG A 797 9.59 -17.79 -3.75
C ARG A 797 10.38 -18.58 -2.72
N ASP A 798 10.86 -17.90 -1.67
CA ASP A 798 11.44 -18.57 -0.51
C ASP A 798 10.35 -19.29 0.33
N ALA A 799 10.77 -20.19 1.21
CA ALA A 799 9.86 -21.04 2.00
C ALA A 799 8.86 -20.23 2.86
N THR A 800 9.28 -19.07 3.38
CA THR A 800 8.41 -18.19 4.17
C THR A 800 7.32 -17.58 3.30
N GLN A 801 7.70 -17.03 2.15
CA GLN A 801 6.77 -16.45 1.17
C GLN A 801 5.82 -17.51 0.59
N GLN A 802 6.30 -18.72 0.34
CA GLN A 802 5.47 -19.84 -0.11
C GLN A 802 4.38 -20.17 0.92
N THR A 803 4.77 -20.21 2.20
CA THR A 803 3.79 -20.43 3.29
C THR A 803 2.78 -19.29 3.40
N GLU A 804 3.22 -18.04 3.32
CA GLU A 804 2.33 -16.86 3.31
C GLU A 804 1.35 -16.89 2.13
N ILE A 805 1.79 -17.31 0.94
CA ILE A 805 0.94 -17.46 -0.24
C ILE A 805 -0.13 -18.54 -0.03
N LEU A 806 0.24 -19.68 0.54
CA LEU A 806 -0.70 -20.78 0.82
C LEU A 806 -1.71 -20.40 1.90
N ASP A 807 -1.29 -19.64 2.91
CA ASP A 807 -2.14 -19.26 4.05
C ASP A 807 -3.00 -18.02 3.79
N GLY A 808 -2.73 -17.24 2.75
CA GLY A 808 -3.42 -16.01 2.43
C GLY A 808 -4.15 -16.02 1.09
N PRO A 809 -3.46 -15.83 -0.05
CA PRO A 809 -4.06 -15.50 -1.35
C PRO A 809 -4.98 -16.58 -1.93
N ILE A 810 -4.63 -17.85 -1.78
CA ILE A 810 -5.37 -18.96 -2.40
C ILE A 810 -6.68 -19.29 -1.65
N LYS A 811 -6.83 -18.78 -0.42
CA LYS A 811 -8.01 -19.11 0.41
C LYS A 811 -9.30 -18.42 0.01
N ARG A 812 -9.25 -17.41 -0.85
CA ARG A 812 -10.43 -16.64 -1.28
C ARG A 812 -10.38 -16.35 -2.78
N GLY A 813 -11.38 -16.76 -3.48
CA GLY A 813 -11.56 -16.48 -4.90
C GLY A 813 -12.34 -15.20 -5.19
N ASP A 814 -12.27 -14.18 -4.33
CA ASP A 814 -12.99 -12.92 -4.51
C ASP A 814 -12.51 -12.19 -5.76
N PHE A 815 -13.42 -11.85 -6.66
CA PHE A 815 -13.11 -11.18 -7.92
C PHE A 815 -12.56 -9.77 -7.72
N ALA A 816 -13.16 -9.00 -6.83
CA ALA A 816 -12.72 -7.65 -6.47
C ALA A 816 -12.50 -7.55 -4.95
N ARG A 817 -11.47 -6.80 -4.56
CA ARG A 817 -11.14 -6.53 -3.15
C ARG A 817 -10.85 -5.07 -2.90
N HIS A 818 -11.01 -4.64 -1.68
CA HIS A 818 -10.66 -3.29 -1.26
C HIS A 818 -9.80 -3.27 0.02
N THR A 819 -9.19 -2.14 0.27
CA THR A 819 -8.22 -1.94 1.36
C THR A 819 -8.80 -1.95 2.78
N ARG A 820 -10.11 -2.11 2.93
CA ARG A 820 -10.83 -2.14 4.22
C ARG A 820 -11.43 -3.52 4.56
N ASP A 821 -11.11 -4.55 3.80
CA ASP A 821 -11.65 -5.91 3.99
C ASP A 821 -11.21 -6.62 5.29
N GLY A 822 -10.68 -5.89 6.27
CA GLY A 822 -10.24 -6.46 7.54
C GLY A 822 -8.96 -7.32 7.45
N GLU A 823 -8.47 -7.58 6.26
CA GLU A 823 -7.20 -8.28 6.05
C GLU A 823 -5.99 -7.36 6.20
N SER A 824 -4.85 -7.95 6.56
CA SER A 824 -3.59 -7.23 6.54
C SER A 824 -3.26 -6.78 5.11
N ARG A 825 -2.72 -5.59 4.96
CA ARG A 825 -2.27 -5.05 3.66
C ARG A 825 -1.28 -5.97 2.95
N GLU A 826 -0.49 -6.69 3.72
CA GLU A 826 0.48 -7.68 3.25
C GLU A 826 -0.22 -8.81 2.48
N ARG A 827 -1.29 -9.37 3.03
CA ARG A 827 -2.06 -10.44 2.38
C ARG A 827 -2.76 -9.97 1.10
N LEU A 828 -3.31 -8.75 1.10
CA LEU A 828 -3.88 -8.15 -0.11
C LEU A 828 -2.81 -7.95 -1.19
N ARG A 829 -1.61 -7.49 -0.81
CA ARG A 829 -0.47 -7.33 -1.71
C ARG A 829 -0.08 -8.67 -2.34
N GLU A 830 0.09 -9.71 -1.52
CA GLU A 830 0.48 -11.03 -2.01
C GLU A 830 -0.60 -11.61 -2.95
N ALA A 831 -1.88 -11.52 -2.59
CA ALA A 831 -2.97 -11.98 -3.44
C ALA A 831 -2.97 -11.26 -4.81
N PHE A 832 -2.87 -9.93 -4.82
CA PHE A 832 -2.90 -9.16 -6.06
C PHE A 832 -1.66 -9.36 -6.93
N ASN A 833 -0.52 -9.70 -6.34
CA ASN A 833 0.73 -10.02 -7.04
C ASN A 833 0.80 -11.45 -7.57
N THR A 834 -0.22 -12.28 -7.42
CA THR A 834 -0.33 -13.59 -8.06
C THR A 834 -1.09 -13.48 -9.40
N PRO A 835 -0.98 -14.45 -10.32
CA PRO A 835 -1.87 -14.51 -11.49
C PRO A 835 -3.32 -14.86 -11.17
N LEU A 836 -3.60 -15.30 -9.94
CA LEU A 836 -4.92 -15.69 -9.45
C LEU A 836 -5.73 -14.45 -9.01
N TYR A 837 -6.98 -14.65 -8.58
CA TYR A 837 -7.82 -13.58 -8.05
C TYR A 837 -7.18 -12.92 -6.81
N PRO A 838 -7.47 -11.65 -6.51
CA PRO A 838 -8.45 -10.79 -7.18
C PRO A 838 -7.96 -10.23 -8.53
N MET A 839 -8.89 -10.01 -9.46
CA MET A 839 -8.62 -9.31 -10.72
C MET A 839 -8.62 -7.80 -10.56
N ILE A 840 -9.39 -7.29 -9.61
CA ILE A 840 -9.53 -5.86 -9.34
C ILE A 840 -9.19 -5.58 -7.88
N LEU A 841 -8.30 -4.60 -7.67
CA LEU A 841 -7.99 -4.07 -6.35
C LEU A 841 -8.40 -2.59 -6.28
N ILE A 842 -9.33 -2.27 -5.38
CA ILE A 842 -9.76 -0.90 -5.13
C ILE A 842 -8.98 -0.37 -3.91
N ALA A 843 -8.11 0.61 -4.16
CA ALA A 843 -7.17 1.14 -3.19
C ALA A 843 -7.51 2.57 -2.78
N ASN A 844 -7.31 2.90 -1.52
CA ASN A 844 -7.40 4.26 -1.01
C ASN A 844 -6.00 4.87 -0.79
N GLU A 845 -5.93 6.07 -0.19
CA GLU A 845 -4.68 6.76 0.09
C GLU A 845 -3.70 5.96 0.97
N VAL A 846 -4.22 5.08 1.82
CA VAL A 846 -3.40 4.24 2.71
C VAL A 846 -2.50 3.28 1.93
N MET A 847 -2.91 2.88 0.73
CA MET A 847 -2.14 2.00 -0.17
C MET A 847 -1.17 2.76 -1.09
N GLN A 848 -1.11 4.10 -1.01
CA GLN A 848 -0.14 4.88 -1.78
C GLN A 848 1.30 4.67 -1.31
N GLU A 849 1.50 4.08 -0.14
CA GLU A 849 2.81 3.94 0.47
C GLU A 849 3.15 2.48 0.79
N GLY A 850 4.39 2.12 0.52
CA GLY A 850 4.99 0.89 1.01
C GLY A 850 4.65 -0.41 0.28
N LEU A 851 3.61 -0.47 -0.53
CA LEU A 851 3.20 -1.71 -1.18
C LEU A 851 3.62 -1.79 -2.65
N ASP A 852 4.10 -2.95 -3.04
CA ASP A 852 4.51 -3.26 -4.39
C ASP A 852 3.44 -4.12 -5.05
N LEU A 853 2.78 -3.60 -6.11
CA LEU A 853 1.64 -4.23 -6.79
C LEU A 853 1.95 -4.50 -8.28
N HIS A 854 3.22 -4.58 -8.63
CA HIS A 854 3.72 -4.50 -10.00
C HIS A 854 3.93 -5.87 -10.69
N LYS A 855 3.77 -6.99 -9.95
CA LYS A 855 4.12 -8.32 -10.49
C LYS A 855 3.16 -8.81 -11.57
N HIS A 856 1.86 -8.57 -11.41
CA HIS A 856 0.83 -9.02 -12.35
C HIS A 856 -0.18 -7.95 -12.75
N CYS A 857 0.13 -6.66 -12.50
CA CYS A 857 -0.72 -5.54 -12.87
C CYS A 857 0.08 -4.52 -13.71
N ARG A 858 -0.51 -4.07 -14.82
CA ARG A 858 0.00 -3.00 -15.70
C ARG A 858 -1.04 -1.93 -16.03
N ARG A 859 -2.16 -1.92 -15.30
CA ARG A 859 -3.30 -1.04 -15.54
C ARG A 859 -3.72 -0.36 -14.25
N ILE A 860 -3.83 0.97 -14.28
CA ILE A 860 -4.23 1.77 -13.12
C ILE A 860 -5.30 2.79 -13.52
N VAL A 861 -6.34 2.91 -12.70
CA VAL A 861 -7.42 3.88 -12.86
C VAL A 861 -7.38 4.86 -11.70
N HIS A 862 -7.21 6.14 -11.99
CA HIS A 862 -7.35 7.22 -11.03
C HIS A 862 -8.80 7.68 -10.98
N HIS A 863 -9.66 6.91 -10.28
CA HIS A 863 -11.08 7.25 -10.16
C HIS A 863 -11.24 8.63 -9.52
N ASP A 864 -10.53 8.90 -8.41
CA ASP A 864 -10.45 10.22 -7.82
C ASP A 864 -9.10 10.85 -8.10
N LEU A 865 -9.13 12.01 -8.76
CA LEU A 865 -7.95 12.83 -8.94
C LEU A 865 -7.57 13.52 -7.63
N VAL A 866 -6.27 13.68 -7.41
CA VAL A 866 -5.72 14.41 -6.28
C VAL A 866 -5.03 15.68 -6.78
N TRP A 867 -5.07 16.76 -6.02
CA TRP A 867 -4.45 18.06 -6.37
C TRP A 867 -2.93 18.01 -6.51
N ASN A 868 -2.33 16.97 -5.98
CA ASN A 868 -0.89 16.81 -5.90
C ASN A 868 -0.40 15.81 -6.97
N PRO A 869 0.29 16.24 -8.02
CA PRO A 869 0.80 15.37 -9.07
C PRO A 869 1.78 14.32 -8.54
N ALA A 870 2.51 14.63 -7.47
CA ALA A 870 3.42 13.69 -6.83
C ALA A 870 2.70 12.45 -6.26
N GLN A 871 1.48 12.63 -5.74
CA GLN A 871 0.66 11.50 -5.29
C GLN A 871 0.22 10.61 -6.47
N ILE A 872 -0.10 11.20 -7.61
CA ILE A 872 -0.41 10.45 -8.84
C ILE A 872 0.80 9.61 -9.25
N GLU A 873 1.98 10.21 -9.28
CA GLU A 873 3.22 9.50 -9.62
C GLU A 873 3.54 8.40 -8.60
N GLN A 874 3.30 8.62 -7.31
CA GLN A 874 3.42 7.59 -6.28
C GLN A 874 2.45 6.42 -6.50
N ARG A 875 1.19 6.69 -6.89
CA ARG A 875 0.20 5.66 -7.23
C ARG A 875 0.64 4.85 -8.44
N ILE A 876 1.06 5.51 -9.52
CA ILE A 876 1.61 4.84 -10.72
C ILE A 876 2.81 3.98 -10.34
N GLY A 877 3.69 4.51 -9.49
CA GLY A 877 4.87 3.80 -8.99
C GLY A 877 4.56 2.54 -8.17
N ARG A 878 3.30 2.23 -7.84
CA ARG A 878 2.93 0.94 -7.24
C ARG A 878 3.01 -0.20 -8.25
N ILE A 879 2.73 0.08 -9.52
CA ILE A 879 2.75 -0.90 -10.61
C ILE A 879 3.90 -0.68 -11.60
N ASP A 880 4.54 0.48 -11.60
CA ASP A 880 5.68 0.82 -12.45
C ASP A 880 6.99 0.81 -11.66
N ARG A 881 7.66 -0.33 -11.65
CA ARG A 881 8.94 -0.54 -10.95
C ARG A 881 9.90 -1.37 -11.79
N LEU A 882 11.17 -1.38 -11.42
CA LEU A 882 12.12 -2.35 -11.95
C LEU A 882 11.61 -3.77 -11.70
N GLY A 883 11.65 -4.63 -12.73
CA GLY A 883 11.09 -5.97 -12.67
C GLY A 883 9.56 -6.07 -12.74
N SER A 884 8.84 -4.97 -13.09
CA SER A 884 7.38 -4.98 -13.25
C SER A 884 6.92 -5.88 -14.40
N LEU A 885 5.62 -6.22 -14.39
CA LEU A 885 4.99 -6.97 -15.48
C LEU A 885 5.26 -6.30 -16.84
N THR A 886 5.10 -4.98 -16.91
CA THR A 886 5.39 -4.23 -18.14
C THR A 886 6.83 -4.44 -18.61
N ASN A 887 7.80 -4.33 -17.71
CA ASN A 887 9.22 -4.52 -18.06
C ASN A 887 9.52 -5.95 -18.53
N ARG A 888 8.93 -6.96 -17.89
CA ARG A 888 9.10 -8.36 -18.28
C ARG A 888 8.52 -8.64 -19.65
N LEU A 889 7.30 -8.19 -19.91
CA LEU A 889 6.63 -8.39 -21.20
C LEU A 889 7.33 -7.63 -22.34
N ARG A 890 7.83 -6.41 -22.07
CA ARG A 890 8.55 -5.62 -23.08
C ARG A 890 9.88 -6.21 -23.52
N LYS A 891 10.45 -7.15 -22.79
CA LYS A 891 11.62 -7.90 -23.27
C LYS A 891 11.30 -8.68 -24.55
N ASN A 892 10.08 -9.16 -24.69
CA ASN A 892 9.62 -9.97 -25.83
C ASN A 892 8.78 -9.15 -26.82
N ASP A 893 8.05 -8.14 -26.35
CA ASP A 893 7.16 -7.30 -27.16
C ASP A 893 7.25 -5.83 -26.74
N ALA A 894 7.96 -5.02 -27.53
CA ALA A 894 8.17 -3.60 -27.27
C ALA A 894 6.87 -2.77 -27.31
N THR A 895 5.77 -3.31 -27.86
CA THR A 895 4.47 -2.60 -27.97
C THR A 895 3.68 -2.61 -26.67
N VAL A 896 4.05 -3.44 -25.71
CA VAL A 896 3.37 -3.53 -24.41
C VAL A 896 3.43 -2.19 -23.67
N THR A 897 2.27 -1.72 -23.20
CA THR A 897 2.13 -0.44 -22.50
C THR A 897 1.69 -0.66 -21.04
N LEU A 898 1.99 0.34 -20.20
CA LEU A 898 1.39 0.53 -18.89
C LEU A 898 0.30 1.59 -19.06
N ASP A 899 -0.93 1.22 -18.79
CA ASP A 899 -2.09 2.08 -19.01
C ASP A 899 -2.48 2.84 -17.74
N VAL A 900 -2.51 4.17 -17.85
CA VAL A 900 -2.91 5.08 -16.76
C VAL A 900 -4.18 5.81 -17.18
N LEU A 901 -5.30 5.46 -16.58
CA LEU A 901 -6.62 5.96 -16.94
C LEU A 901 -7.09 7.06 -15.99
N TYR A 902 -7.70 8.08 -16.58
CA TYR A 902 -8.29 9.21 -15.86
C TYR A 902 -9.73 9.39 -16.33
N PRO A 903 -10.72 8.82 -15.64
CA PRO A 903 -12.12 9.09 -15.92
C PRO A 903 -12.46 10.52 -15.48
N ILE A 904 -12.95 11.36 -16.40
CA ILE A 904 -13.17 12.80 -16.21
C ILE A 904 -14.58 13.15 -16.66
N ILE A 905 -15.40 13.69 -15.73
CA ILE A 905 -16.70 14.20 -16.09
C ILE A 905 -16.54 15.65 -16.61
N ARG A 906 -16.89 15.85 -17.88
CA ARG A 906 -16.82 17.19 -18.50
C ARG A 906 -17.73 18.20 -17.85
N GLY A 907 -17.27 19.47 -17.84
CA GLY A 907 -18.02 20.58 -17.28
C GLY A 907 -18.06 20.62 -15.76
N THR A 908 -17.29 19.77 -15.07
CA THR A 908 -17.23 19.69 -13.61
C THR A 908 -15.83 20.02 -13.06
N ILE A 909 -15.72 19.97 -11.74
CA ILE A 909 -14.43 20.14 -11.03
C ILE A 909 -13.37 19.10 -11.50
N ASP A 910 -13.75 17.92 -11.96
CA ASP A 910 -12.83 16.91 -12.48
C ASP A 910 -11.96 17.44 -13.61
N GLU A 911 -12.61 18.08 -14.59
CA GLU A 911 -11.90 18.64 -15.75
C GLU A 911 -10.93 19.75 -15.30
N ARG A 912 -11.39 20.64 -14.41
CA ARG A 912 -10.56 21.72 -13.87
C ARG A 912 -9.39 21.15 -13.05
N LEU A 913 -9.65 20.14 -12.23
CA LEU A 913 -8.64 19.48 -11.41
C LEU A 913 -7.59 18.82 -12.27
N PHE A 914 -8.02 18.08 -13.31
CA PHE A 914 -7.10 17.43 -14.25
C PHE A 914 -6.18 18.45 -14.93
N ARG A 915 -6.70 19.56 -15.43
CA ARG A 915 -5.89 20.63 -16.06
C ARG A 915 -4.87 21.23 -15.07
N VAL A 916 -5.29 21.54 -13.86
CA VAL A 916 -4.40 22.11 -12.82
C VAL A 916 -3.30 21.11 -12.45
N VAL A 917 -3.66 19.86 -12.24
CA VAL A 917 -2.70 18.81 -11.87
C VAL A 917 -1.69 18.59 -12.98
N LYS A 918 -2.13 18.51 -14.25
CA LYS A 918 -1.24 18.33 -15.39
C LYS A 918 -0.34 19.55 -15.63
N SER A 919 -0.82 20.76 -15.41
CA SER A 919 0.04 21.94 -15.47
C SER A 919 1.12 21.94 -14.39
N ARG A 920 0.76 21.54 -13.15
CA ARG A 920 1.75 21.38 -12.07
C ARG A 920 2.75 20.27 -12.34
N GLU A 921 2.29 19.13 -12.87
CA GLU A 921 3.16 18.02 -13.26
C GLU A 921 4.20 18.47 -14.27
N LYS A 922 3.79 19.17 -15.33
CA LYS A 922 4.71 19.72 -16.34
C LYS A 922 5.77 20.63 -15.72
N TRP A 923 5.38 21.55 -14.84
CA TRP A 923 6.33 22.44 -14.16
C TRP A 923 7.32 21.64 -13.30
N LEU A 924 6.83 20.69 -12.53
CA LEU A 924 7.68 19.86 -11.65
C LEU A 924 8.65 19.00 -12.48
N GLU A 925 8.17 18.38 -13.54
CA GLU A 925 9.00 17.60 -14.47
C GLU A 925 10.09 18.47 -15.09
N PHE A 926 9.75 19.66 -15.55
CA PHE A 926 10.69 20.61 -16.11
C PHE A 926 11.78 20.99 -15.11
N LEU A 927 11.40 21.42 -13.91
CA LEU A 927 12.34 21.82 -12.86
C LEU A 927 13.21 20.66 -12.37
N LEU A 928 12.71 19.42 -12.41
CA LEU A 928 13.43 18.24 -11.97
C LEU A 928 14.17 17.50 -13.11
N GLY A 929 14.33 18.15 -14.26
CA GLY A 929 15.17 17.69 -15.36
C GLY A 929 14.55 16.71 -16.34
N ALA A 930 13.26 16.44 -16.23
CA ALA A 930 12.57 15.73 -17.30
C ALA A 930 12.48 16.64 -18.54
N PRO A 931 12.74 16.12 -19.75
CA PRO A 931 12.50 16.91 -20.96
C PRO A 931 11.02 17.34 -20.96
N PRO A 932 10.73 18.64 -21.15
CA PRO A 932 9.37 19.13 -21.07
C PRO A 932 8.50 18.47 -22.13
N ASN A 933 7.47 17.74 -21.69
CA ASN A 933 6.44 17.26 -22.58
C ASN A 933 5.30 18.29 -22.56
N PHE A 934 5.29 19.16 -23.55
CA PHE A 934 4.31 20.24 -23.66
C PHE A 934 3.04 19.85 -24.44
N THR A 935 2.85 18.58 -24.77
CA THR A 935 1.57 18.12 -25.31
C THR A 935 0.50 18.33 -24.23
N ASP A 936 -0.34 19.34 -24.44
CA ASP A 936 -1.51 19.52 -23.58
C ASP A 936 -2.52 18.40 -23.88
N TYR A 937 -2.98 17.76 -22.83
CA TYR A 937 -4.19 16.96 -22.89
C TYR A 937 -5.37 17.93 -23.02
N ASN A 938 -5.59 18.47 -24.20
CA ASN A 938 -6.75 19.30 -24.47
C ASN A 938 -7.90 18.40 -24.91
N PHE A 939 -9.02 18.58 -24.25
CA PHE A 939 -10.32 18.07 -24.70
C PHE A 939 -10.91 18.94 -25.84
N THR A 940 -10.15 19.92 -26.33
CA THR A 940 -10.52 20.78 -27.48
C THR A 940 -10.04 20.13 -28.76
N GLU A 941 -10.76 20.36 -29.84
CA GLU A 941 -10.48 19.79 -31.17
C GLU A 941 -9.11 20.21 -31.78
N ASP A 942 -8.53 21.30 -31.27
CA ASP A 942 -7.19 21.74 -31.64
C ASP A 942 -6.14 21.36 -30.58
N PRO A 943 -5.22 20.44 -30.89
CA PRO A 943 -4.12 20.14 -29.96
C PRO A 943 -3.19 21.36 -29.87
N PRO A 944 -2.76 21.74 -28.66
CA PRO A 944 -1.78 22.81 -28.51
C PRO A 944 -0.47 22.44 -29.19
N ILE A 945 0.20 23.43 -29.72
CA ILE A 945 1.47 23.23 -30.43
C ILE A 945 2.55 22.92 -29.38
N SER A 946 3.19 21.76 -29.51
CA SER A 946 4.32 21.37 -28.68
C SER A 946 5.51 22.31 -28.88
N LEU A 947 6.29 22.52 -27.80
CA LEU A 947 7.56 23.23 -27.92
C LEU A 947 8.56 22.46 -28.82
N PRO A 948 9.57 23.18 -29.39
CA PRO A 948 10.67 22.52 -30.06
C PRO A 948 11.37 21.45 -29.20
N ASP A 949 11.62 20.26 -29.76
CA ASP A 949 12.29 19.17 -29.02
C ASP A 949 13.72 19.53 -28.60
N ARG A 950 14.41 20.28 -29.47
CA ARG A 950 15.74 20.81 -29.22
C ARG A 950 15.73 21.78 -28.03
N LEU A 951 14.76 22.68 -27.92
CA LEU A 951 14.63 23.61 -26.81
C LEU A 951 14.35 22.85 -25.50
N GLY A 952 13.49 21.83 -25.55
CA GLY A 952 13.25 20.96 -24.40
C GLY A 952 14.53 20.32 -23.90
N SER A 953 15.35 19.81 -24.81
CA SER A 953 16.64 19.20 -24.43
C SER A 953 17.66 20.21 -23.87
N GLU A 954 17.70 21.44 -24.44
CA GLU A 954 18.58 22.50 -23.97
C GLU A 954 18.24 23.05 -22.58
N LEU A 955 16.95 23.11 -22.25
CA LEU A 955 16.48 23.59 -20.95
C LEU A 955 16.39 22.46 -19.90
N ALA A 956 16.51 21.19 -20.28
CA ALA A 956 16.51 20.08 -19.34
C ALA A 956 17.66 20.21 -18.30
N ILE A 957 17.33 20.01 -17.02
CA ILE A 957 18.27 20.06 -15.91
C ILE A 957 18.81 18.64 -15.67
N HIS A 958 20.12 18.47 -15.64
CA HIS A 958 20.77 17.17 -15.48
C HIS A 958 21.29 16.99 -14.06
N LEU A 959 20.58 16.22 -13.23
CA LEU A 959 20.87 15.97 -11.82
C LEU A 959 21.43 14.58 -11.54
N GLY A 960 21.44 13.70 -12.55
CA GLY A 960 21.98 12.34 -12.43
C GLY A 960 23.50 12.30 -12.22
N PRO A 961 24.05 11.18 -11.76
CA PRO A 961 25.49 10.99 -11.69
C PRO A 961 26.10 11.08 -13.08
N LYS A 962 27.19 11.81 -13.24
CA LYS A 962 27.95 11.77 -14.49
C LYS A 962 28.54 10.37 -14.66
N LYS A 963 28.42 9.78 -15.85
CA LYS A 963 29.08 8.50 -16.17
C LYS A 963 30.56 8.64 -15.83
N ARG A 964 31.05 7.88 -14.90
CA ARG A 964 32.48 7.81 -14.58
C ARG A 964 33.14 7.01 -15.70
N ALA A 965 34.25 7.51 -16.22
CA ALA A 965 35.11 6.73 -17.12
C ALA A 965 35.44 5.40 -16.43
N LYS A 966 35.43 4.30 -17.23
CA LYS A 966 35.74 2.96 -16.75
C LYS A 966 37.09 2.94 -16.09
#